data_40d85f0f840570af2aa8d662f6c73080
#
_entry.id   40d85f0f840570af2aa8d662f6c73080
#
_cell.length_a   1.000
_cell.length_b   1.000
_cell.length_c   1.000
_cell.angle_alpha   90.00
_cell.angle_beta   90.00
_cell.angle_gamma   90.00
#
_symmetry.space_group_name_H-M   'P 1'
#
loop_
_entity.id
_entity.type
_entity.pdbx_description
1 polymer ?
#
loop_
_entity_poly.entity_id
_entity_poly.type
_entity_poly.pdbx_seq_one_letter_code
_entity_poly.pdbx_strand_id
1 'polypeptide(L)'
;MVLKASVNSFRKIFGWGVLSFFCSQIAYGVSVDTKSYDPFCGVGVKVAGKTLVIGWDTPEGSTELTLNLSGQGALVRSVAVASGKGKVIEVVRDINPVTVLTVGQRDLNKRSGWTIFFDRTSRKPSESGPLTLKLKSAIVRSVGKRCMVDLGELHGESFSGKLRFTIYAGCDLIHLQSVVQTNQDARALLYHAGLTCDPTGKTVSWIGLDDKVHQVSADMQPAEPEKVRHRTIALETEAGSLAVFPPPHRYFYPLDEAYNLGFTWRGNDFMNHVSGFGIGIRQALEGDRRWVPWSNAPPGTKQELGVFWLPSTARGQQLFDRVKAYTHGDRFVEVPGHKTFTSHYHIEHTTRLLESREKQQGSVADEVVNTSRREGQDWRYSLRQPPKDWIQSSFDDQKWKKGKGGFGKKGTPGLRLGTDWNTQDIWLRRTFKLKETPRDKLKLSLLYDEDTEVYLNGVLAASVKGFSKTYREVPINPEALKTLKKGDNLLAVHCWNDGGGQAIDVGLVRPMKISRPREMPTPEFVSVFKKAGVDIVHLAEFHNRLGRDRRNPDKALPLLKLLHDECIRLSDKDFLLLPGEEPNVHLGGHWISFFPRPVMWVLNRAKDKPFVEMHPKYGRVYHVGSPADVLKLMEREGGLMWAAHPRIKSSTGFPDLYREEPFFKSDRYLGGAWKAMPADLSKPRLGERVLDLLDDTANWGAKKYIVGEVDIFQVDRTTEFYAHANINYLRLDHIPRFEDGWAPVLKALQDGAFFISTGEVLMPRFTIGGKQSGQTLKLVASRQAQLEVELSWTFPMSFAEVITGDGKEVYRKRIDLTETGAFGKQTLKKTLDLRGKTWVRLEAWDVAANGIISQPVWLE
;
A
#
# COMPACT_ATOMS: atom_id res chain seq x y z
N MET A 1 -32.91 27.89 -13.05
CA MET A 1 -32.95 28.94 -14.10
C MET A 1 -31.56 29.51 -14.41
N VAL A 2 -30.49 28.67 -14.31
CA VAL A 2 -29.08 29.09 -14.52
C VAL A 2 -28.37 28.23 -15.61
N LEU A 3 -29.03 27.27 -16.21
CA LEU A 3 -28.43 26.33 -17.19
C LEU A 3 -28.64 26.72 -18.68
N LYS A 4 -29.25 27.91 -19.00
CA LYS A 4 -29.40 28.37 -20.39
C LYS A 4 -28.37 29.36 -20.89
N ALA A 5 -27.42 29.80 -20.06
CA ALA A 5 -26.45 30.83 -20.43
C ALA A 5 -25.12 30.31 -21.02
N SER A 6 -24.74 29.01 -20.78
CA SER A 6 -23.45 28.47 -21.22
C SER A 6 -23.41 28.04 -22.71
N VAL A 7 -24.52 27.56 -23.24
CA VAL A 7 -24.59 27.08 -24.65
C VAL A 7 -24.43 28.21 -25.69
N ASN A 8 -24.68 29.48 -25.30
CA ASN A 8 -24.57 30.59 -26.22
C ASN A 8 -23.13 31.17 -26.36
N SER A 9 -22.21 30.85 -25.48
CA SER A 9 -20.82 31.34 -25.56
C SER A 9 -20.04 30.65 -26.67
N PHE A 10 -20.23 29.34 -26.83
CA PHE A 10 -19.56 28.55 -27.88
C PHE A 10 -20.04 28.91 -29.29
N ARG A 11 -21.32 29.29 -29.45
CA ARG A 11 -21.88 29.75 -30.75
C ARG A 11 -21.32 31.06 -31.26
N LYS A 12 -20.72 31.89 -30.42
CA LYS A 12 -20.14 33.19 -30.84
C LYS A 12 -18.68 33.12 -31.23
N ILE A 13 -17.93 32.11 -30.78
CA ILE A 13 -16.51 31.94 -31.15
C ILE A 13 -16.38 31.12 -32.45
N PHE A 14 -17.26 30.15 -32.66
CA PHE A 14 -17.35 29.36 -33.90
C PHE A 14 -18.68 29.67 -34.57
N GLY A 15 -18.65 30.48 -35.65
CA GLY A 15 -19.84 30.70 -36.49
C GLY A 15 -20.38 29.35 -37.03
N TRP A 16 -21.36 28.77 -36.38
CA TRP A 16 -22.01 27.54 -36.82
C TRP A 16 -22.98 27.82 -37.97
N GLY A 17 -22.43 27.81 -39.19
CA GLY A 17 -23.22 27.60 -40.38
C GLY A 17 -23.25 26.09 -40.67
N VAL A 18 -24.44 25.47 -40.60
CA VAL A 18 -24.68 24.13 -41.14
C VAL A 18 -24.53 24.23 -42.66
N LEU A 19 -23.35 23.87 -43.18
CA LEU A 19 -23.15 23.62 -44.60
C LEU A 19 -22.61 22.20 -44.78
N SER A 20 -23.52 21.33 -45.19
CA SER A 20 -23.18 20.05 -45.74
C SER A 20 -22.54 20.25 -47.11
N PHE A 21 -21.22 20.17 -47.19
CA PHE A 21 -20.52 20.04 -48.45
C PHE A 21 -19.94 18.62 -48.58
N PHE A 22 -20.58 17.82 -49.42
CA PHE A 22 -19.93 16.69 -50.04
C PHE A 22 -18.89 17.21 -51.03
N CYS A 23 -17.63 17.13 -50.75
CA CYS A 23 -16.57 17.30 -51.71
C CYS A 23 -15.61 16.10 -51.61
N SER A 24 -15.74 15.21 -52.59
CA SER A 24 -14.79 14.12 -52.83
C SER A 24 -13.48 14.69 -53.37
N GLN A 25 -12.47 14.84 -52.49
CA GLN A 25 -11.09 14.96 -52.91
C GLN A 25 -10.31 13.75 -52.38
N ILE A 26 -9.76 12.96 -53.28
CA ILE A 26 -8.78 11.91 -53.00
C ILE A 26 -7.49 12.62 -52.56
N ALA A 27 -7.33 12.85 -51.26
CA ALA A 27 -6.08 13.28 -50.66
C ALA A 27 -5.60 12.16 -49.73
N TYR A 28 -4.38 11.70 -49.89
CA TYR A 28 -3.69 10.79 -49.00
C TYR A 28 -3.68 11.31 -47.56
N GLY A 29 -4.73 11.03 -46.82
CA GLY A 29 -4.95 11.42 -45.43
C GLY A 29 -6.01 10.50 -44.82
N VAL A 30 -5.93 10.29 -43.47
CA VAL A 30 -6.89 9.47 -42.75
C VAL A 30 -8.27 10.13 -42.81
N SER A 31 -9.29 9.39 -43.27
CA SER A 31 -10.68 9.85 -43.18
C SER A 31 -11.16 9.76 -41.72
N VAL A 32 -11.87 10.82 -41.30
CA VAL A 32 -12.49 10.87 -39.97
C VAL A 32 -13.92 10.40 -40.08
N ASP A 33 -14.26 9.30 -39.41
CA ASP A 33 -15.63 8.81 -39.28
C ASP A 33 -16.30 9.48 -38.06
N THR A 34 -17.32 10.27 -38.28
CA THR A 34 -18.12 10.98 -37.28
C THR A 34 -19.57 10.48 -37.19
N LYS A 35 -19.92 9.35 -37.80
CA LYS A 35 -21.30 8.84 -37.85
C LYS A 35 -21.93 8.61 -36.47
N SER A 36 -21.11 8.28 -35.46
CA SER A 36 -21.55 8.03 -34.08
C SER A 36 -21.24 9.21 -33.13
N TYR A 37 -20.95 10.36 -33.70
CA TYR A 37 -20.71 11.60 -32.94
C TYR A 37 -22.01 12.41 -32.84
N ASP A 38 -22.39 12.74 -31.59
CA ASP A 38 -23.48 13.66 -31.28
C ASP A 38 -22.90 15.04 -30.88
N PRO A 39 -23.19 16.10 -31.65
CA PRO A 39 -22.69 17.43 -31.31
C PRO A 39 -23.31 18.03 -30.04
N PHE A 40 -24.37 17.45 -29.50
CA PHE A 40 -24.98 17.86 -28.24
C PHE A 40 -24.31 17.26 -27.00
N CYS A 41 -23.28 16.42 -27.16
CA CYS A 41 -22.50 15.86 -26.03
C CYS A 41 -21.74 16.92 -25.21
N GLY A 42 -21.75 18.18 -25.65
CA GLY A 42 -21.05 19.28 -24.98
C GLY A 42 -19.56 19.43 -25.34
N VAL A 43 -19.09 18.62 -26.30
CA VAL A 43 -17.72 18.68 -26.86
C VAL A 43 -17.83 18.94 -28.34
N GLY A 44 -17.30 20.07 -28.84
CA GLY A 44 -17.28 20.41 -30.23
C GLY A 44 -16.15 19.74 -31.00
N VAL A 45 -16.45 19.20 -32.20
CA VAL A 45 -15.45 18.56 -33.06
C VAL A 45 -15.49 19.19 -34.44
N LYS A 46 -14.32 19.59 -34.97
CA LYS A 46 -14.16 20.17 -36.31
C LYS A 46 -13.05 19.47 -37.06
N VAL A 47 -13.37 18.97 -38.25
CA VAL A 47 -12.39 18.39 -39.18
C VAL A 47 -12.02 19.46 -40.19
N ALA A 48 -10.74 19.79 -40.31
CA ALA A 48 -10.21 20.79 -41.25
C ALA A 48 -8.99 20.19 -41.98
N GLY A 49 -9.25 19.62 -43.18
CA GLY A 49 -8.23 18.90 -43.93
C GLY A 49 -7.66 17.72 -43.17
N LYS A 50 -6.38 17.78 -42.85
CA LYS A 50 -5.65 16.73 -42.04
C LYS A 50 -5.59 17.08 -40.55
N THR A 51 -6.46 17.99 -40.08
CA THR A 51 -6.47 18.43 -38.70
C THR A 51 -7.82 18.13 -38.05
N LEU A 52 -7.83 17.58 -36.85
CA LEU A 52 -9.01 17.39 -36.03
C LEU A 52 -8.89 18.32 -34.80
N VAL A 53 -9.81 19.23 -34.66
CA VAL A 53 -9.89 20.17 -33.55
C VAL A 53 -11.05 19.79 -32.66
N ILE A 54 -10.77 19.66 -31.36
CA ILE A 54 -11.72 19.26 -30.33
C ILE A 54 -11.74 20.35 -29.27
N GLY A 55 -12.89 21.01 -29.07
CA GLY A 55 -13.04 22.08 -28.11
C GLY A 55 -14.18 21.84 -27.14
N TRP A 56 -13.99 22.21 -25.89
CA TRP A 56 -15.01 22.02 -24.84
C TRP A 56 -14.88 23.04 -23.72
N ASP A 57 -16.00 23.31 -23.06
CA ASP A 57 -16.03 24.13 -21.86
C ASP A 57 -15.50 23.39 -20.65
N THR A 58 -14.76 24.08 -19.78
CA THR A 58 -14.22 23.60 -18.51
C THR A 58 -14.70 24.50 -17.36
N PRO A 59 -14.55 24.10 -16.09
CA PRO A 59 -14.95 24.94 -14.96
C PRO A 59 -14.32 26.34 -14.96
N GLU A 60 -13.12 26.49 -15.51
CA GLU A 60 -12.37 27.76 -15.51
C GLU A 60 -12.44 28.51 -16.86
N GLY A 61 -13.04 27.89 -17.88
CA GLY A 61 -13.11 28.48 -19.20
C GLY A 61 -13.32 27.47 -20.31
N SER A 62 -12.37 27.34 -21.23
CA SER A 62 -12.45 26.35 -22.31
C SER A 62 -11.08 25.75 -22.62
N THR A 63 -11.08 24.55 -23.20
CA THR A 63 -9.87 23.86 -23.66
C THR A 63 -10.05 23.44 -25.12
N GLU A 64 -8.96 23.50 -25.89
CA GLU A 64 -8.90 23.03 -27.26
C GLU A 64 -7.73 22.07 -27.44
N LEU A 65 -8.01 20.92 -28.04
CA LEU A 65 -7.03 19.90 -28.42
C LEU A 65 -7.01 19.81 -29.95
N THR A 66 -5.86 20.04 -30.56
CA THR A 66 -5.66 19.96 -32.02
C THR A 66 -4.80 18.72 -32.35
N LEU A 67 -5.37 17.76 -33.07
CA LEU A 67 -4.69 16.56 -33.55
C LEU A 67 -4.30 16.68 -35.02
N ASN A 68 -3.10 16.24 -35.35
CA ASN A 68 -2.56 16.17 -36.69
C ASN A 68 -2.76 14.74 -37.27
N LEU A 69 -3.62 14.63 -38.25
CA LEU A 69 -3.97 13.38 -38.92
C LEU A 69 -3.19 13.18 -40.24
N SER A 70 -2.13 13.94 -40.48
CA SER A 70 -1.32 13.81 -41.71
C SER A 70 -0.43 12.57 -41.70
N GLY A 71 -0.17 11.97 -40.52
CA GLY A 71 0.81 10.91 -40.34
C GLY A 71 2.27 11.39 -40.37
N GLN A 72 2.50 12.71 -40.40
CA GLN A 72 3.83 13.34 -40.38
C GLN A 72 3.91 14.36 -39.26
N GLY A 73 5.04 14.41 -38.53
CA GLY A 73 5.23 15.30 -37.37
C GLY A 73 4.49 14.82 -36.14
N ALA A 74 4.36 15.71 -35.16
CA ALA A 74 3.71 15.39 -33.89
C ALA A 74 2.21 15.16 -34.04
N LEU A 75 1.68 14.14 -33.35
CA LEU A 75 0.26 13.80 -33.38
C LEU A 75 -0.60 14.89 -32.71
N VAL A 76 -0.18 15.40 -31.56
CA VAL A 76 -0.83 16.51 -30.88
C VAL A 76 -0.11 17.80 -31.28
N ARG A 77 -0.75 18.55 -32.14
CA ARG A 77 -0.17 19.79 -32.65
C ARG A 77 -0.20 20.89 -31.58
N SER A 78 -1.31 21.03 -30.85
CA SER A 78 -1.43 22.00 -29.78
C SER A 78 -2.47 21.59 -28.75
N VAL A 79 -2.25 22.02 -27.51
CA VAL A 79 -3.26 22.07 -26.45
C VAL A 79 -3.33 23.51 -25.97
N ALA A 80 -4.53 24.10 -26.02
CA ALA A 80 -4.75 25.49 -25.67
C ALA A 80 -5.85 25.61 -24.60
N VAL A 81 -5.74 26.61 -23.75
CA VAL A 81 -6.64 26.85 -22.61
C VAL A 81 -7.05 28.32 -22.62
N ALA A 82 -8.31 28.64 -22.36
CA ALA A 82 -8.81 29.98 -22.12
C ALA A 82 -9.40 30.08 -20.72
N SER A 83 -9.02 31.12 -19.97
CA SER A 83 -9.62 31.41 -18.66
C SER A 83 -10.80 32.36 -18.86
N GLY A 84 -12.01 31.94 -18.49
CA GLY A 84 -13.24 32.74 -18.67
C GLY A 84 -13.48 33.14 -20.11
N LYS A 85 -13.70 34.45 -20.35
CA LYS A 85 -13.81 35.06 -21.71
C LYS A 85 -12.47 35.54 -22.26
N GLY A 86 -11.36 35.12 -21.66
CA GLY A 86 -10.02 35.53 -22.02
C GLY A 86 -9.53 34.97 -23.36
N LYS A 87 -8.35 35.45 -23.76
CA LYS A 87 -7.66 34.94 -24.95
C LYS A 87 -7.29 33.46 -24.78
N VAL A 88 -7.47 32.67 -25.83
CA VAL A 88 -6.99 31.28 -25.90
C VAL A 88 -5.45 31.32 -25.91
N ILE A 89 -4.85 30.57 -24.97
CA ILE A 89 -3.41 30.46 -24.77
C ILE A 89 -3.00 29.04 -25.10
N GLU A 90 -2.11 28.84 -26.04
CA GLU A 90 -1.49 27.56 -26.33
C GLU A 90 -0.46 27.25 -25.24
N VAL A 91 -0.78 26.27 -24.40
CA VAL A 91 0.07 25.89 -23.24
C VAL A 91 1.15 24.90 -23.62
N VAL A 92 0.90 23.99 -24.55
CA VAL A 92 1.90 23.08 -25.13
C VAL A 92 1.62 22.81 -26.60
N ARG A 93 2.69 22.49 -27.35
CA ARG A 93 2.61 22.16 -28.78
C ARG A 93 3.57 21.02 -29.15
N ASP A 94 3.29 20.38 -30.27
CA ASP A 94 4.13 19.41 -30.96
C ASP A 94 4.58 18.28 -30.02
N ILE A 95 3.61 17.61 -29.40
CA ILE A 95 3.83 16.48 -28.47
C ILE A 95 3.27 15.19 -29.06
N ASN A 96 3.94 14.05 -28.74
CA ASN A 96 3.46 12.73 -29.11
C ASN A 96 3.11 11.93 -27.85
N PRO A 97 1.90 11.41 -27.75
CA PRO A 97 1.59 10.37 -26.75
C PRO A 97 2.48 9.16 -26.91
N VAL A 98 2.93 8.60 -25.82
CA VAL A 98 3.77 7.42 -25.84
C VAL A 98 3.28 6.41 -24.80
N THR A 99 3.31 5.12 -25.19
CA THR A 99 3.07 4.00 -24.29
C THR A 99 4.12 2.93 -24.57
N VAL A 100 4.79 2.48 -23.51
CA VAL A 100 5.71 1.33 -23.56
C VAL A 100 5.06 0.21 -22.78
N LEU A 101 5.01 -0.98 -23.38
CA LEU A 101 4.60 -2.21 -22.72
C LEU A 101 5.81 -2.99 -22.25
N THR A 102 5.70 -3.58 -21.06
CA THR A 102 6.55 -4.69 -20.65
C THR A 102 5.66 -5.92 -20.51
N VAL A 103 5.94 -6.96 -21.30
CA VAL A 103 5.12 -8.16 -21.40
C VAL A 103 5.86 -9.34 -20.78
N GLY A 104 5.25 -9.94 -19.76
CA GLY A 104 5.73 -11.14 -19.08
C GLY A 104 4.86 -12.35 -19.41
N GLN A 105 5.42 -13.54 -19.22
CA GLN A 105 4.68 -14.79 -19.36
C GLN A 105 4.23 -15.28 -17.98
N ARG A 106 2.96 -15.67 -17.85
CA ARG A 106 2.42 -16.31 -16.65
C ARG A 106 2.76 -17.79 -16.61
N ASP A 107 2.97 -18.29 -15.40
CA ASP A 107 3.08 -19.74 -15.17
C ASP A 107 1.73 -20.22 -14.62
N LEU A 108 0.83 -20.65 -15.49
CA LEU A 108 -0.51 -21.11 -15.13
C LEU A 108 -0.48 -22.45 -14.39
N ASN A 109 0.64 -23.19 -14.43
CA ASN A 109 0.77 -24.53 -13.84
C ASN A 109 1.32 -24.51 -12.41
N LYS A 110 1.91 -23.40 -11.98
CA LYS A 110 2.49 -23.28 -10.63
C LYS A 110 1.68 -22.35 -9.74
N ARG A 111 0.73 -22.91 -9.01
CA ARG A 111 0.15 -22.27 -7.84
C ARG A 111 1.16 -22.36 -6.71
N SER A 112 1.86 -21.27 -6.39
CA SER A 112 2.67 -21.22 -5.16
C SER A 112 1.99 -20.34 -4.13
N GLY A 113 2.24 -20.62 -2.83
CA GLY A 113 1.65 -19.92 -1.70
C GLY A 113 1.90 -18.41 -1.61
N TRP A 114 2.65 -17.86 -2.55
CA TRP A 114 2.98 -16.44 -2.69
C TRP A 114 2.61 -15.86 -4.05
N THR A 115 1.66 -16.44 -4.75
CA THR A 115 1.05 -15.74 -5.89
C THR A 115 0.27 -14.57 -5.34
N ILE A 116 0.89 -13.41 -5.37
CA ILE A 116 0.25 -12.16 -5.05
C ILE A 116 -0.67 -11.87 -6.22
N PHE A 117 -1.95 -11.78 -5.90
CA PHE A 117 -3.00 -11.21 -6.73
C PHE A 117 -3.40 -11.99 -7.96
N PHE A 118 -2.46 -12.68 -8.62
CA PHE A 118 -2.68 -13.41 -9.85
C PHE A 118 -1.64 -14.51 -9.99
N ASP A 119 -1.77 -15.31 -11.05
CA ASP A 119 -0.83 -16.36 -11.34
C ASP A 119 0.60 -15.82 -11.48
N ARG A 120 1.58 -16.58 -11.06
CA ARG A 120 2.98 -16.18 -11.12
C ARG A 120 3.39 -15.78 -12.52
N THR A 121 4.07 -14.66 -12.64
CA THR A 121 4.87 -14.38 -13.84
C THR A 121 6.06 -15.31 -13.85
N SER A 122 6.34 -15.96 -14.99
CA SER A 122 7.48 -16.86 -15.11
C SER A 122 8.78 -16.09 -14.89
N ARG A 123 9.86 -16.79 -14.49
CA ARG A 123 11.21 -16.24 -14.39
C ARG A 123 11.86 -15.96 -15.75
N LYS A 124 11.17 -16.26 -16.86
CA LYS A 124 11.65 -15.91 -18.19
C LYS A 124 11.76 -14.39 -18.32
N PRO A 125 12.73 -13.89 -19.07
CA PRO A 125 12.86 -12.45 -19.30
C PRO A 125 11.55 -11.90 -19.87
N SER A 126 11.14 -10.75 -19.38
CA SER A 126 10.08 -9.94 -19.97
C SER A 126 10.63 -9.22 -21.21
N GLU A 127 9.75 -8.97 -22.17
CA GLU A 127 10.06 -8.17 -23.35
C GLU A 127 9.42 -6.78 -23.16
N SER A 128 10.15 -5.74 -23.52
CA SER A 128 9.67 -4.36 -23.42
C SER A 128 9.81 -3.67 -24.76
N GLY A 129 8.78 -2.93 -25.15
CA GLY A 129 8.78 -2.17 -26.38
C GLY A 129 7.65 -1.15 -26.49
N PRO A 130 7.77 -0.17 -27.39
CA PRO A 130 6.77 0.86 -27.58
C PRO A 130 5.55 0.33 -28.34
N LEU A 131 4.38 0.86 -28.02
CA LEU A 131 3.22 0.76 -28.90
C LEU A 131 3.34 1.79 -30.01
N THR A 132 3.44 1.33 -31.25
CA THR A 132 3.59 2.19 -32.44
C THR A 132 2.23 2.44 -33.06
N LEU A 133 1.87 3.70 -33.22
CA LEU A 133 0.65 4.13 -33.91
C LEU A 133 0.88 4.19 -35.41
N LYS A 134 0.13 3.38 -36.17
CA LYS A 134 -0.04 3.51 -37.62
C LYS A 134 -1.38 4.20 -37.85
N LEU A 135 -1.36 5.47 -38.22
CA LEU A 135 -2.56 6.29 -38.38
C LEU A 135 -3.29 5.90 -39.68
N LYS A 136 -4.17 4.90 -39.58
CA LYS A 136 -4.98 4.39 -40.73
C LYS A 136 -6.47 4.77 -40.61
N SER A 137 -6.94 5.08 -39.40
CA SER A 137 -8.33 5.42 -39.12
C SER A 137 -8.43 6.44 -38.03
N ALA A 138 -9.46 7.28 -38.06
CA ALA A 138 -9.86 8.17 -37.00
C ALA A 138 -11.38 8.08 -36.83
N ILE A 139 -11.87 7.67 -35.68
CA ILE A 139 -13.30 7.51 -35.41
C ILE A 139 -13.67 8.39 -34.24
N VAL A 140 -14.65 9.26 -34.43
CA VAL A 140 -15.22 10.13 -33.39
C VAL A 140 -16.60 9.61 -33.02
N ARG A 141 -16.82 9.42 -31.71
CA ARG A 141 -18.11 8.98 -31.21
C ARG A 141 -18.45 9.65 -29.88
N SER A 142 -19.73 9.72 -29.54
CA SER A 142 -20.20 10.27 -28.28
C SER A 142 -20.96 9.24 -27.45
N VAL A 143 -20.87 9.35 -26.12
CA VAL A 143 -21.71 8.63 -25.18
C VAL A 143 -21.99 9.57 -24.01
N GLY A 144 -23.25 9.98 -23.84
CA GLY A 144 -23.61 11.01 -22.88
C GLY A 144 -22.80 12.30 -23.12
N LYS A 145 -22.24 12.88 -22.07
CA LYS A 145 -21.40 14.09 -22.15
C LYS A 145 -19.92 13.78 -22.41
N ARG A 146 -19.64 12.81 -23.24
CA ARG A 146 -18.29 12.36 -23.57
C ARG A 146 -18.10 12.29 -25.08
N CYS A 147 -16.94 12.78 -25.52
CA CYS A 147 -16.46 12.58 -26.88
C CYS A 147 -15.21 11.69 -26.84
N MET A 148 -15.21 10.65 -27.63
CA MET A 148 -14.10 9.71 -27.78
C MET A 148 -13.56 9.78 -29.20
N VAL A 149 -12.25 9.93 -29.33
CA VAL A 149 -11.51 9.87 -30.59
C VAL A 149 -10.61 8.67 -30.57
N ASP A 150 -10.94 7.66 -31.36
CA ASP A 150 -10.19 6.44 -31.53
C ASP A 150 -9.31 6.55 -32.78
N LEU A 151 -7.99 6.50 -32.62
CA LEU A 151 -7.01 6.51 -33.68
C LEU A 151 -6.36 5.12 -33.83
N GLY A 152 -6.32 4.59 -35.02
CA GLY A 152 -5.80 3.23 -35.23
C GLY A 152 -4.87 3.15 -36.40
N GLU A 153 -4.05 2.10 -36.47
CA GLU A 153 -3.88 0.95 -35.60
C GLU A 153 -2.69 1.14 -34.65
N LEU A 154 -2.80 0.62 -33.42
CA LEU A 154 -1.72 0.59 -32.44
C LEU A 154 -1.16 -0.84 -32.35
N HIS A 155 0.17 -1.01 -32.43
CA HIS A 155 0.82 -2.32 -32.40
C HIS A 155 2.10 -2.30 -31.56
N GLY A 156 2.39 -3.40 -30.87
CA GLY A 156 3.65 -3.65 -30.17
C GLY A 156 3.57 -4.86 -29.23
N GLU A 157 4.65 -5.61 -29.09
CA GLU A 157 4.83 -6.70 -28.12
C GLU A 157 3.67 -7.71 -28.07
N SER A 158 3.22 -8.22 -29.22
CA SER A 158 2.06 -9.13 -29.37
C SER A 158 0.68 -8.52 -29.06
N PHE A 159 0.60 -7.21 -28.81
CA PHE A 159 -0.65 -6.48 -28.61
C PHE A 159 -1.00 -5.64 -29.83
N SER A 160 -2.30 -5.50 -30.07
CA SER A 160 -2.83 -4.60 -31.09
C SER A 160 -4.09 -3.89 -30.60
N GLY A 161 -4.36 -2.71 -31.18
CA GLY A 161 -5.52 -1.92 -30.75
C GLY A 161 -5.56 -0.52 -31.33
N LYS A 162 -5.89 0.46 -30.48
CA LYS A 162 -6.05 1.86 -30.86
C LYS A 162 -5.66 2.81 -29.74
N LEU A 163 -5.26 4.00 -30.10
CA LEU A 163 -5.06 5.12 -29.19
C LEU A 163 -6.40 5.87 -29.06
N ARG A 164 -6.85 6.11 -27.82
CA ARG A 164 -8.11 6.80 -27.53
C ARG A 164 -7.86 8.08 -26.76
N PHE A 165 -8.44 9.17 -27.21
CA PHE A 165 -8.65 10.37 -26.43
C PHE A 165 -10.12 10.42 -26.00
N THR A 166 -10.38 10.52 -24.71
CA THR A 166 -11.72 10.76 -24.17
C THR A 166 -11.78 12.13 -23.50
N ILE A 167 -12.71 12.94 -23.96
CA ILE A 167 -12.97 14.27 -23.45
C ILE A 167 -14.33 14.27 -22.77
N TYR A 168 -14.42 14.88 -21.61
CA TYR A 168 -15.62 14.98 -20.79
C TYR A 168 -16.08 16.43 -20.75
N ALA A 169 -17.30 16.72 -21.18
CA ALA A 169 -17.85 18.08 -21.13
C ALA A 169 -17.88 18.60 -19.69
N GLY A 170 -17.42 19.81 -19.48
CA GLY A 170 -17.33 20.41 -18.14
C GLY A 170 -16.20 19.90 -17.26
N CYS A 171 -15.19 19.23 -17.85
CA CYS A 171 -14.03 18.71 -17.15
C CYS A 171 -12.74 19.15 -17.87
N ASP A 172 -11.71 19.52 -17.15
CA ASP A 172 -10.43 19.93 -17.72
C ASP A 172 -9.46 18.78 -18.02
N LEU A 173 -9.86 17.52 -17.76
CA LEU A 173 -9.05 16.34 -18.04
C LEU A 173 -9.19 15.87 -19.50
N ILE A 174 -8.07 15.48 -20.08
CA ILE A 174 -7.98 14.65 -21.28
C ILE A 174 -7.59 13.24 -20.83
N HIS A 175 -8.44 12.27 -21.02
CA HIS A 175 -8.13 10.87 -20.71
C HIS A 175 -7.55 10.19 -21.94
N LEU A 176 -6.26 9.93 -21.91
CA LEU A 176 -5.53 9.25 -22.95
C LEU A 176 -5.41 7.76 -22.62
N GLN A 177 -5.78 6.87 -23.55
CA GLN A 177 -5.75 5.43 -23.32
C GLN A 177 -5.20 4.69 -24.53
N SER A 178 -4.24 3.78 -24.32
CA SER A 178 -3.92 2.74 -25.29
C SER A 178 -4.85 1.56 -25.01
N VAL A 179 -5.87 1.38 -25.87
CA VAL A 179 -6.85 0.29 -25.77
C VAL A 179 -6.36 -0.87 -26.63
N VAL A 180 -5.74 -1.87 -26.01
CA VAL A 180 -5.04 -2.95 -26.70
C VAL A 180 -5.49 -4.33 -26.21
N GLN A 181 -5.34 -5.33 -27.07
CA GLN A 181 -5.63 -6.74 -26.76
C GLN A 181 -4.56 -7.65 -27.36
N THR A 182 -4.46 -8.85 -26.82
CA THR A 182 -3.66 -9.96 -27.40
C THR A 182 -4.54 -11.19 -27.53
N ASN A 183 -4.22 -12.05 -28.49
CA ASN A 183 -4.82 -13.38 -28.63
C ASN A 183 -3.91 -14.46 -28.03
N GLN A 184 -2.74 -14.09 -27.51
CA GLN A 184 -1.82 -15.02 -26.87
C GLN A 184 -2.25 -15.29 -25.42
N ASP A 185 -2.20 -16.57 -25.05
CA ASP A 185 -2.50 -16.96 -23.67
C ASP A 185 -1.33 -16.67 -22.71
N ALA A 186 -1.63 -16.73 -21.42
CA ALA A 186 -0.66 -16.59 -20.33
C ALA A 186 0.16 -15.29 -20.37
N ARG A 187 -0.42 -14.18 -20.78
CA ARG A 187 0.24 -12.88 -20.81
C ARG A 187 -0.06 -12.05 -19.53
N ALA A 188 1.00 -11.41 -19.04
CA ALA A 188 0.92 -10.35 -18.03
C ALA A 188 1.62 -9.10 -18.56
N LEU A 189 1.16 -7.93 -18.16
CA LEU A 189 1.71 -6.67 -18.61
C LEU A 189 1.95 -5.66 -17.48
N LEU A 190 2.95 -4.82 -17.72
CA LEU A 190 3.13 -3.51 -17.11
C LEU A 190 3.05 -2.48 -18.23
N TYR A 191 2.65 -1.25 -17.90
CA TYR A 191 2.67 -0.17 -18.88
C TYR A 191 3.26 1.12 -18.32
N HIS A 192 3.90 1.87 -19.19
CA HIS A 192 4.43 3.19 -18.95
C HIS A 192 3.81 4.12 -19.99
N ALA A 193 3.28 5.24 -19.57
CA ALA A 193 2.57 6.14 -20.46
C ALA A 193 2.92 7.59 -20.18
N GLY A 194 2.97 8.40 -21.25
CA GLY A 194 3.32 9.80 -21.14
C GLY A 194 3.34 10.48 -22.49
N LEU A 195 4.31 11.35 -22.66
CA LEU A 195 4.51 12.08 -23.91
C LEU A 195 5.99 12.27 -24.22
N THR A 196 6.28 12.47 -25.51
CA THR A 196 7.58 12.98 -26.00
C THR A 196 7.41 14.34 -26.65
N CYS A 197 8.42 15.19 -26.56
CA CYS A 197 8.45 16.53 -27.15
C CYS A 197 9.89 17.03 -27.38
N ASP A 198 10.02 18.17 -28.08
CA ASP A 198 11.22 18.97 -28.04
C ASP A 198 11.38 19.59 -26.63
N PRO A 199 12.52 19.40 -25.94
CA PRO A 199 12.75 19.95 -24.59
C PRO A 199 13.01 21.46 -24.57
N THR A 200 13.33 22.08 -25.70
CA THR A 200 13.82 23.46 -25.78
C THR A 200 12.86 24.45 -25.11
N GLY A 201 13.37 25.23 -24.16
CA GLY A 201 12.61 26.25 -23.44
C GLY A 201 11.52 25.69 -22.51
N LYS A 202 11.57 24.43 -22.15
CA LYS A 202 10.61 23.78 -21.26
C LYS A 202 11.24 23.39 -19.94
N THR A 203 10.41 23.28 -18.91
CA THR A 203 10.79 22.75 -17.61
C THR A 203 9.94 21.53 -17.25
N VAL A 204 10.48 20.66 -16.41
CA VAL A 204 9.77 19.53 -15.83
C VAL A 204 9.61 19.78 -14.35
N SER A 205 8.42 19.55 -13.83
CA SER A 205 8.14 19.67 -12.40
C SER A 205 7.49 18.42 -11.82
N TRP A 206 7.77 18.17 -10.55
CA TRP A 206 7.22 17.08 -9.75
C TRP A 206 7.25 17.43 -8.25
N ILE A 207 6.56 16.63 -7.42
CA ILE A 207 6.64 16.77 -5.95
C ILE A 207 7.67 15.77 -5.42
N GLY A 208 8.73 16.25 -4.77
CA GLY A 208 9.78 15.45 -4.16
C GLY A 208 9.42 14.91 -2.78
N LEU A 209 10.30 14.07 -2.19
CA LEU A 209 10.10 13.47 -0.86
C LEU A 209 10.01 14.48 0.29
N ASP A 210 10.39 15.71 0.04
CA ASP A 210 10.29 16.85 0.97
C ASP A 210 8.93 17.57 0.90
N ASP A 211 7.96 16.99 0.17
CA ASP A 211 6.63 17.56 -0.11
C ASP A 211 6.66 18.91 -0.86
N LYS A 212 7.78 19.24 -1.52
CA LYS A 212 7.93 20.47 -2.30
C LYS A 212 7.90 20.20 -3.80
N VAL A 213 7.46 21.21 -4.55
CA VAL A 213 7.57 21.19 -6.01
C VAL A 213 9.01 21.46 -6.40
N HIS A 214 9.58 20.53 -7.14
CA HIS A 214 10.87 20.65 -7.82
C HIS A 214 10.67 21.00 -9.29
N GLN A 215 11.55 21.82 -9.83
CA GLN A 215 11.55 22.25 -11.23
C GLN A 215 12.97 22.21 -11.78
N VAL A 216 13.12 21.66 -12.96
CA VAL A 216 14.39 21.64 -13.69
C VAL A 216 14.17 21.90 -15.16
N SER A 217 15.18 22.41 -15.87
CA SER A 217 15.12 22.48 -17.34
C SER A 217 14.93 21.08 -17.94
N ALA A 218 14.08 20.97 -18.95
CA ALA A 218 13.88 19.73 -19.68
C ALA A 218 15.15 19.23 -20.38
N ASP A 219 16.09 20.13 -20.70
CA ASP A 219 17.40 19.78 -21.27
C ASP A 219 18.32 19.11 -20.25
N MET A 220 18.03 19.24 -18.94
CA MET A 220 18.83 18.64 -17.87
C MET A 220 18.46 17.18 -17.68
N GLN A 221 19.40 16.28 -18.01
CA GLN A 221 19.23 14.85 -17.78
C GLN A 221 19.35 14.50 -16.29
N PRO A 222 18.54 13.57 -15.76
CA PRO A 222 18.73 13.08 -14.41
C PRO A 222 20.03 12.29 -14.28
N ALA A 223 20.79 12.52 -13.20
CA ALA A 223 21.98 11.72 -12.89
C ALA A 223 21.60 10.30 -12.43
N GLU A 224 20.49 10.19 -11.70
CA GLU A 224 19.87 8.96 -11.22
C GLU A 224 18.35 9.08 -11.30
N PRO A 225 17.59 7.94 -11.28
CA PRO A 225 16.14 7.98 -11.21
C PRO A 225 15.68 8.77 -9.97
N GLU A 226 14.89 9.81 -10.20
CA GLU A 226 14.41 10.64 -9.11
C GLU A 226 13.27 9.99 -8.33
N LYS A 227 13.32 10.13 -7.01
CA LYS A 227 12.29 9.66 -6.12
C LYS A 227 11.22 10.75 -5.96
N VAL A 228 10.00 10.42 -6.29
CA VAL A 228 8.88 11.36 -6.24
C VAL A 228 7.94 11.00 -5.08
N ARG A 229 7.32 12.03 -4.48
CA ARG A 229 6.32 11.88 -3.42
C ARG A 229 4.91 11.73 -3.99
N HIS A 230 4.66 12.32 -5.14
CA HIS A 230 3.35 12.32 -5.77
C HIS A 230 3.43 11.76 -7.19
N ARG A 231 2.39 11.05 -7.61
CA ARG A 231 2.25 10.33 -8.89
C ARG A 231 2.22 11.20 -10.14
N THR A 232 2.26 12.54 -10.01
CA THR A 232 2.17 13.48 -11.13
C THR A 232 3.53 13.99 -11.54
N ILE A 233 3.76 14.08 -12.85
CA ILE A 233 4.85 14.80 -13.48
C ILE A 233 4.26 15.81 -14.48
N ALA A 234 4.86 16.98 -14.60
CA ALA A 234 4.36 18.03 -15.49
C ALA A 234 5.42 18.59 -16.42
N LEU A 235 5.01 18.91 -17.65
CA LEU A 235 5.77 19.72 -18.61
C LEU A 235 5.26 21.16 -18.49
N GLU A 236 6.17 22.10 -18.28
CA GLU A 236 5.84 23.52 -18.15
C GLU A 236 6.52 24.34 -19.25
N THR A 237 5.81 25.34 -19.74
CA THR A 237 6.26 26.35 -20.72
C THR A 237 6.06 27.75 -20.12
N GLU A 238 6.48 28.79 -20.83
CA GLU A 238 6.17 30.16 -20.41
C GLU A 238 4.67 30.46 -20.41
N ALA A 239 3.90 29.77 -21.28
CA ALA A 239 2.46 29.99 -21.46
C ALA A 239 1.59 29.20 -20.48
N GLY A 240 2.10 28.11 -19.91
CA GLY A 240 1.33 27.25 -19.02
C GLY A 240 1.97 25.88 -18.85
N SER A 241 1.16 24.86 -18.64
CA SER A 241 1.63 23.52 -18.30
C SER A 241 0.71 22.41 -18.78
N LEU A 242 1.25 21.18 -18.80
CA LEU A 242 0.52 19.95 -19.01
C LEU A 242 0.96 18.92 -17.94
N ALA A 243 0.10 18.67 -16.96
CA ALA A 243 0.33 17.62 -15.98
C ALA A 243 -0.07 16.25 -16.52
N VAL A 244 0.72 15.22 -16.20
CA VAL A 244 0.53 13.82 -16.58
C VAL A 244 0.45 12.99 -15.32
N PHE A 245 -0.64 12.23 -15.11
CA PHE A 245 -0.85 11.41 -13.92
C PHE A 245 -1.77 10.21 -14.20
N PRO A 246 -1.61 9.09 -13.47
CA PRO A 246 -2.41 7.89 -13.69
C PRO A 246 -3.75 7.94 -12.93
N PRO A 247 -4.70 7.05 -13.28
CA PRO A 247 -5.80 6.69 -12.38
C PRO A 247 -5.21 6.15 -11.07
N PRO A 248 -5.43 6.80 -9.90
CA PRO A 248 -4.63 6.53 -8.71
C PRO A 248 -4.73 5.07 -8.25
N HIS A 249 -5.91 4.58 -7.91
CA HIS A 249 -6.09 3.25 -7.34
C HIS A 249 -6.00 2.10 -8.36
N ARG A 250 -6.24 2.37 -9.64
CA ARG A 250 -6.10 1.38 -10.71
C ARG A 250 -4.66 1.13 -11.10
N TYR A 251 -3.82 2.16 -11.04
CA TYR A 251 -2.40 2.10 -11.41
C TYR A 251 -1.51 1.69 -10.23
N PHE A 252 -1.78 2.24 -9.03
CA PHE A 252 -1.04 2.02 -7.80
C PHE A 252 -1.78 1.10 -6.83
N TYR A 253 -2.47 0.09 -7.33
CA TYR A 253 -3.20 -0.82 -6.45
C TYR A 253 -2.32 -1.37 -5.32
N PRO A 254 -2.90 -1.68 -4.13
CA PRO A 254 -2.15 -2.03 -2.95
C PRO A 254 -1.38 -3.33 -3.11
N LEU A 255 -0.07 -3.22 -2.99
CA LEU A 255 0.88 -4.32 -2.87
C LEU A 255 1.33 -4.40 -1.41
N ASP A 256 1.75 -5.57 -0.95
CA ASP A 256 2.23 -5.76 0.43
C ASP A 256 3.43 -4.87 0.73
N GLU A 257 4.34 -4.72 -0.22
CA GLU A 257 5.45 -3.78 -0.17
C GLU A 257 5.30 -2.77 -1.30
N ALA A 258 4.52 -1.73 -1.05
CA ALA A 258 4.24 -0.69 -2.03
C ALA A 258 5.30 0.40 -1.97
N TYR A 259 6.15 0.43 -2.97
CA TYR A 259 7.12 1.49 -3.17
C TYR A 259 6.73 2.28 -4.41
N ASN A 260 6.22 3.49 -4.24
CA ASN A 260 5.87 4.37 -5.34
C ASN A 260 6.99 5.33 -5.75
N LEU A 261 8.15 5.24 -5.11
CA LEU A 261 9.30 6.07 -5.44
C LEU A 261 9.82 5.76 -6.84
N GLY A 262 9.90 6.78 -7.68
CA GLY A 262 10.33 6.63 -9.07
C GLY A 262 9.26 6.10 -10.02
N PHE A 263 7.98 6.22 -9.69
CA PHE A 263 6.86 5.93 -10.61
C PHE A 263 6.66 6.98 -11.70
N THR A 264 7.51 7.98 -11.79
CA THR A 264 7.56 8.91 -12.91
C THR A 264 8.87 8.75 -13.66
N TRP A 265 8.87 9.19 -14.92
CA TRP A 265 10.03 9.19 -15.80
C TRP A 265 10.20 10.56 -16.42
N ARG A 266 11.46 11.03 -16.53
CA ARG A 266 11.86 12.12 -17.39
C ARG A 266 13.22 11.82 -18.00
N GLY A 267 13.46 12.26 -19.21
CA GLY A 267 14.76 12.11 -19.85
C GLY A 267 14.66 11.84 -21.35
N ASN A 268 15.81 11.70 -21.99
CA ASN A 268 15.90 11.27 -23.39
C ASN A 268 15.56 9.79 -23.52
N ASP A 269 15.06 9.43 -24.69
CA ASP A 269 14.70 8.05 -25.07
C ASP A 269 13.70 7.44 -24.06
N PHE A 270 12.45 7.98 -24.07
CA PHE A 270 11.40 7.61 -23.10
C PHE A 270 11.45 6.11 -22.75
N MET A 271 11.70 5.83 -21.46
CA MET A 271 11.90 4.47 -20.92
C MET A 271 12.95 3.64 -21.67
N ASN A 272 13.93 4.29 -22.33
CA ASN A 272 14.97 3.69 -23.19
C ASN A 272 14.41 2.96 -24.46
N HIS A 273 13.20 3.31 -24.90
CA HIS A 273 12.53 2.68 -26.03
C HIS A 273 12.05 3.64 -27.12
N VAL A 274 11.79 4.90 -26.80
CA VAL A 274 11.27 5.89 -27.76
C VAL A 274 12.19 7.09 -27.78
N SER A 275 12.81 7.35 -28.93
CA SER A 275 13.77 8.44 -29.13
C SER A 275 13.16 9.82 -28.84
N GLY A 276 13.98 10.75 -28.34
CA GLY A 276 13.62 12.10 -27.98
C GLY A 276 13.33 12.25 -26.49
N PHE A 277 13.18 13.51 -26.07
CA PHE A 277 12.87 13.82 -24.67
C PHE A 277 11.42 13.45 -24.33
N GLY A 278 11.21 12.80 -23.17
CA GLY A 278 9.89 12.43 -22.72
C GLY A 278 9.69 12.53 -21.22
N ILE A 279 8.42 12.67 -20.83
CA ILE A 279 7.95 12.58 -19.44
C ILE A 279 6.74 11.64 -19.35
N GLY A 280 6.55 11.01 -18.21
CA GLY A 280 5.37 10.17 -18.00
C GLY A 280 5.40 9.39 -16.69
N ILE A 281 4.43 8.50 -16.57
CA ILE A 281 4.30 7.55 -15.46
C ILE A 281 5.00 6.24 -15.81
N ARG A 282 5.49 5.54 -14.79
CA ARG A 282 6.12 4.22 -14.93
C ARG A 282 5.72 3.27 -13.82
N GLN A 283 5.79 1.96 -14.10
CA GLN A 283 5.72 0.89 -13.11
C GLN A 283 7.11 0.27 -12.95
N ALA A 284 7.57 0.11 -11.70
CA ALA A 284 8.92 -0.37 -11.44
C ALA A 284 9.05 -1.89 -11.67
N LEU A 285 10.09 -2.29 -12.39
CA LEU A 285 10.57 -3.69 -12.53
C LEU A 285 11.67 -4.01 -11.53
N GLU A 286 12.26 -2.99 -10.93
CA GLU A 286 13.39 -3.09 -10.02
C GLU A 286 12.95 -3.61 -8.66
N GLY A 287 13.88 -4.22 -7.94
CA GLY A 287 13.63 -4.73 -6.60
C GLY A 287 13.19 -6.19 -6.57
N ASP A 288 12.39 -6.55 -5.58
CA ASP A 288 11.92 -7.92 -5.40
C ASP A 288 10.83 -8.27 -6.43
N ARG A 289 11.14 -9.24 -7.28
CA ARG A 289 10.23 -9.69 -8.35
C ARG A 289 8.86 -10.17 -7.86
N ARG A 290 8.71 -10.50 -6.60
CA ARG A 290 7.42 -10.88 -6.00
C ARG A 290 6.43 -9.71 -5.97
N TRP A 291 6.93 -8.48 -5.97
CA TRP A 291 6.17 -7.25 -5.78
C TRP A 291 5.99 -6.41 -7.05
N VAL A 292 6.43 -6.93 -8.20
CA VAL A 292 6.21 -6.26 -9.48
C VAL A 292 4.70 -6.25 -9.80
N PRO A 293 4.10 -5.10 -10.12
CA PRO A 293 2.65 -4.94 -10.24
C PRO A 293 2.09 -5.45 -11.58
N TRP A 294 2.34 -6.71 -11.91
CA TRP A 294 1.85 -7.33 -13.13
C TRP A 294 0.33 -7.39 -13.19
N SER A 295 -0.25 -6.87 -14.28
CA SER A 295 -1.67 -7.01 -14.60
C SER A 295 -1.90 -8.16 -15.58
N ASN A 296 -3.03 -8.85 -15.44
CA ASN A 296 -3.44 -9.89 -16.37
C ASN A 296 -3.83 -9.30 -17.72
N ALA A 297 -3.60 -10.06 -18.80
CA ALA A 297 -4.10 -9.78 -20.13
C ALA A 297 -4.70 -11.05 -20.76
N PRO A 298 -5.90 -11.49 -20.34
CA PRO A 298 -6.55 -12.66 -20.92
C PRO A 298 -6.77 -12.47 -22.43
N PRO A 299 -6.69 -13.55 -23.24
CA PRO A 299 -6.89 -13.47 -24.68
C PRO A 299 -8.21 -12.81 -25.06
N GLY A 300 -8.17 -11.90 -26.05
CA GLY A 300 -9.35 -11.20 -26.58
C GLY A 300 -9.92 -10.09 -25.68
N THR A 301 -9.35 -9.86 -24.47
CA THR A 301 -9.81 -8.77 -23.59
C THR A 301 -9.11 -7.45 -23.93
N LYS A 302 -9.89 -6.37 -24.01
CA LYS A 302 -9.38 -5.02 -24.33
C LYS A 302 -8.85 -4.35 -23.06
N GLN A 303 -7.54 -4.33 -22.91
CA GLN A 303 -6.87 -3.67 -21.82
C GLN A 303 -6.82 -2.16 -22.07
N GLU A 304 -7.28 -1.35 -21.13
CA GLU A 304 -7.31 0.12 -21.20
C GLU A 304 -6.16 0.71 -20.36
N LEU A 305 -5.07 1.03 -21.03
CA LEU A 305 -3.84 1.55 -20.43
C LEU A 305 -3.91 3.07 -20.37
N GLY A 306 -4.47 3.61 -19.30
CA GLY A 306 -4.89 5.00 -19.20
C GLY A 306 -3.91 5.92 -18.44
N VAL A 307 -3.88 7.19 -18.89
CA VAL A 307 -3.26 8.31 -18.19
C VAL A 307 -4.12 9.56 -18.41
N PHE A 308 -4.18 10.41 -17.40
CA PHE A 308 -4.83 11.72 -17.53
C PHE A 308 -3.81 12.80 -17.85
N TRP A 309 -4.20 13.71 -18.72
CA TRP A 309 -3.55 14.98 -18.99
C TRP A 309 -4.42 16.11 -18.46
N LEU A 310 -3.82 17.03 -17.70
CA LEU A 310 -4.47 18.27 -17.25
C LEU A 310 -3.70 19.46 -17.79
N PRO A 311 -4.21 20.10 -18.87
CA PRO A 311 -3.66 21.35 -19.39
C PRO A 311 -4.08 22.52 -18.51
N SER A 312 -3.19 23.49 -18.28
CA SER A 312 -3.45 24.64 -17.41
C SER A 312 -2.58 25.83 -17.78
N THR A 313 -3.09 27.05 -17.52
CA THR A 313 -2.25 28.25 -17.45
C THR A 313 -1.47 28.34 -16.13
N ALA A 314 -1.88 27.61 -15.09
CA ALA A 314 -1.18 27.51 -13.82
C ALA A 314 0.09 26.65 -13.94
N ARG A 315 1.10 26.94 -13.12
CA ARG A 315 2.40 26.23 -13.06
C ARG A 315 2.79 25.97 -11.61
N GLY A 316 3.78 25.10 -11.42
CA GLY A 316 4.31 24.79 -10.09
C GLY A 316 3.23 24.33 -9.12
N GLN A 317 3.26 24.83 -7.89
CA GLN A 317 2.34 24.39 -6.82
C GLN A 317 0.86 24.51 -7.21
N GLN A 318 0.46 25.59 -7.88
CA GLN A 318 -0.92 25.79 -8.31
C GLN A 318 -1.42 24.70 -9.29
N LEU A 319 -0.55 24.23 -10.19
CA LEU A 319 -0.88 23.10 -11.08
C LEU A 319 -1.11 21.82 -10.28
N PHE A 320 -0.19 21.50 -9.36
CA PHE A 320 -0.32 20.29 -8.53
C PHE A 320 -1.54 20.35 -7.60
N ASP A 321 -1.91 21.53 -7.11
CA ASP A 321 -3.14 21.71 -6.32
C ASP A 321 -4.38 21.41 -7.16
N ARG A 322 -4.39 21.78 -8.44
CA ARG A 322 -5.48 21.44 -9.38
C ARG A 322 -5.56 19.93 -9.62
N VAL A 323 -4.43 19.26 -9.82
CA VAL A 323 -4.40 17.78 -9.95
C VAL A 323 -4.92 17.14 -8.67
N LYS A 324 -4.41 17.58 -7.51
CA LYS A 324 -4.82 17.06 -6.21
C LYS A 324 -6.29 17.32 -5.86
N ALA A 325 -6.93 18.32 -6.47
CA ALA A 325 -8.36 18.56 -6.27
C ALA A 325 -9.21 17.35 -6.65
N TYR A 326 -8.79 16.57 -7.66
CA TYR A 326 -9.45 15.32 -8.05
C TYR A 326 -9.37 14.21 -7.01
N THR A 327 -8.46 14.31 -6.04
CA THR A 327 -8.29 13.38 -4.91
C THR A 327 -8.49 14.08 -3.55
N HIS A 328 -9.25 15.19 -3.55
CA HIS A 328 -9.50 16.01 -2.35
C HIS A 328 -8.21 16.45 -1.64
N GLY A 329 -7.12 16.69 -2.37
CA GLY A 329 -5.81 16.99 -1.79
C GLY A 329 -5.09 15.76 -1.23
N ASP A 330 -5.33 14.57 -1.79
CA ASP A 330 -4.90 13.25 -1.29
C ASP A 330 -5.40 13.01 0.14
N ARG A 331 -6.67 13.32 0.36
CA ARG A 331 -7.31 13.25 1.68
C ARG A 331 -8.69 12.59 1.58
N PHE A 332 -8.99 11.73 2.55
CA PHE A 332 -10.32 11.19 2.77
C PHE A 332 -11.15 12.25 3.51
N VAL A 333 -12.11 12.83 2.81
CA VAL A 333 -12.90 13.94 3.34
C VAL A 333 -13.98 13.45 4.30
N GLU A 334 -14.34 14.29 5.24
CA GLU A 334 -15.38 14.00 6.21
C GLU A 334 -16.75 13.84 5.55
N VAL A 335 -17.48 12.80 5.93
CA VAL A 335 -18.88 12.57 5.55
C VAL A 335 -19.73 12.70 6.80
N PRO A 336 -20.74 13.59 6.84
CA PRO A 336 -21.57 13.79 8.03
C PRO A 336 -22.15 12.50 8.59
N GLY A 337 -22.05 12.28 9.90
CA GLY A 337 -22.49 11.07 10.60
C GLY A 337 -21.64 9.82 10.34
N HIS A 338 -20.44 10.00 9.76
CA HIS A 338 -19.50 8.90 9.52
C HIS A 338 -18.10 9.25 10.01
N LYS A 339 -17.35 8.22 10.40
CA LYS A 339 -15.91 8.28 10.69
C LYS A 339 -15.16 7.33 9.78
N THR A 340 -13.97 7.74 9.36
CA THR A 340 -13.12 6.95 8.49
C THR A 340 -12.38 5.87 9.28
N PHE A 341 -12.39 4.65 8.76
CA PHE A 341 -11.73 3.49 9.33
C PHE A 341 -10.93 2.75 8.25
N THR A 342 -9.71 2.40 8.57
CA THR A 342 -8.88 1.53 7.71
C THR A 342 -8.15 0.48 8.52
N SER A 343 -7.81 -0.64 7.91
CA SER A 343 -7.24 -1.80 8.58
C SER A 343 -6.12 -2.45 7.78
N HIS A 344 -5.36 -3.33 8.45
CA HIS A 344 -4.38 -4.24 7.90
C HIS A 344 -3.05 -3.55 7.54
N TYR A 345 -2.41 -3.00 8.56
CA TYR A 345 -1.09 -2.35 8.44
C TYR A 345 -0.04 -3.11 9.25
N HIS A 346 0.96 -3.67 8.58
CA HIS A 346 2.11 -4.37 9.16
C HIS A 346 3.26 -3.40 9.42
N ILE A 347 3.01 -2.34 10.19
CA ILE A 347 4.04 -1.33 10.47
C ILE A 347 5.17 -1.91 11.33
N GLU A 348 4.89 -2.95 12.11
CA GLU A 348 5.83 -3.61 13.03
C GLU A 348 6.51 -2.61 13.99
N HIS A 349 5.72 -1.58 14.40
CA HIS A 349 6.22 -0.48 15.21
C HIS A 349 6.81 -0.95 16.54
N THR A 350 6.09 -1.82 17.23
CA THR A 350 6.51 -2.32 18.55
C THR A 350 7.75 -3.21 18.49
N THR A 351 7.89 -4.00 17.44
CA THR A 351 9.08 -4.82 17.19
C THR A 351 10.30 -3.92 16.91
N ARG A 352 10.14 -2.91 16.05
CA ARG A 352 11.21 -1.93 15.75
C ARG A 352 11.59 -1.12 17.00
N LEU A 353 10.61 -0.79 17.83
CA LEU A 353 10.84 -0.07 19.07
C LEU A 353 11.67 -0.88 20.07
N LEU A 354 11.37 -2.18 20.24
CA LEU A 354 12.15 -3.08 21.09
C LEU A 354 13.59 -3.23 20.56
N GLU A 355 13.75 -3.47 19.28
CA GLU A 355 15.09 -3.54 18.66
C GLU A 355 15.90 -2.24 18.86
N SER A 356 15.22 -1.09 18.73
CA SER A 356 15.86 0.20 19.01
C SER A 356 16.28 0.35 20.47
N ARG A 357 15.42 -0.05 21.40
CA ARG A 357 15.73 -0.06 22.85
C ARG A 357 16.89 -1.00 23.16
N GLU A 358 16.91 -2.21 22.59
CA GLU A 358 18.02 -3.15 22.74
C GLU A 358 19.32 -2.62 22.17
N LYS A 359 19.28 -1.99 20.98
CA LYS A 359 20.43 -1.30 20.39
C LYS A 359 20.94 -0.14 21.24
N GLN A 360 20.02 0.66 21.80
CA GLN A 360 20.37 1.77 22.70
C GLN A 360 20.92 1.27 24.05
N GLN A 361 20.35 0.21 24.63
CA GLN A 361 20.88 -0.42 25.84
C GLN A 361 22.26 -1.02 25.58
N GLY A 362 22.50 -1.61 24.41
CA GLY A 362 23.80 -2.09 23.99
C GLY A 362 24.83 -0.99 23.67
N SER A 363 24.43 0.28 23.52
CA SER A 363 25.33 1.41 23.18
C SER A 363 25.64 2.34 24.35
N VAL A 364 25.02 2.17 25.51
CA VAL A 364 25.09 3.14 26.66
C VAL A 364 25.66 2.52 27.93
N ALA A 365 26.12 1.27 27.90
CA ALA A 365 26.86 0.71 29.02
C ALA A 365 28.26 1.35 29.11
N ASP A 366 28.57 1.94 30.27
CA ASP A 366 29.93 2.42 30.58
C ASP A 366 30.84 1.20 30.63
N GLU A 367 31.68 1.02 29.60
CA GLU A 367 32.61 -0.11 29.52
C GLU A 367 33.78 0.15 30.50
N VAL A 368 33.75 -0.54 31.63
CA VAL A 368 34.82 -0.52 32.66
C VAL A 368 36.03 -1.33 32.17
N VAL A 369 35.75 -2.40 31.42
CA VAL A 369 36.74 -3.18 30.67
C VAL A 369 36.21 -3.33 29.25
N ASN A 370 36.88 -2.69 28.29
CA ASN A 370 36.42 -2.63 26.91
C ASN A 370 36.30 -4.02 26.27
N THR A 371 35.22 -4.27 25.60
CA THR A 371 35.07 -5.37 24.63
C THR A 371 35.86 -5.02 23.36
N SER A 372 36.04 -6.00 22.47
CA SER A 372 36.60 -5.77 21.13
C SER A 372 35.62 -5.27 20.09
N ARG A 373 34.41 -4.90 20.50
CA ARG A 373 33.31 -4.41 19.61
C ARG A 373 33.73 -3.22 18.75
N ARG A 374 34.48 -2.27 19.35
CA ARG A 374 34.96 -1.02 18.67
C ARG A 374 36.37 -1.18 18.20
N GLU A 375 37.26 -1.68 19.08
CA GLU A 375 38.69 -1.82 18.85
C GLU A 375 39.17 -3.13 19.45
N GLY A 376 40.04 -3.87 18.73
CA GLY A 376 40.56 -5.16 19.18
C GLY A 376 41.43 -5.01 20.45
N GLN A 377 40.98 -5.63 21.53
CA GLN A 377 41.69 -5.64 22.82
C GLN A 377 42.76 -6.71 22.85
N ASP A 378 43.84 -6.48 23.57
CA ASP A 378 44.96 -7.44 23.69
C ASP A 378 44.62 -8.55 24.67
N TRP A 379 44.80 -9.79 24.23
CA TRP A 379 44.58 -11.01 25.00
C TRP A 379 45.77 -11.95 24.84
N ARG A 380 46.01 -12.79 25.86
CA ARG A 380 46.76 -14.04 25.72
C ARG A 380 45.81 -15.20 25.59
N TYR A 381 46.14 -16.18 24.73
CA TYR A 381 45.26 -17.32 24.50
C TYR A 381 46.05 -18.62 24.30
N SER A 382 45.37 -19.72 24.65
CA SER A 382 45.79 -21.11 24.39
C SER A 382 44.69 -21.85 23.66
N LEU A 383 45.07 -22.71 22.70
CA LEU A 383 44.22 -23.67 22.02
C LEU A 383 44.44 -25.10 22.55
N ARG A 384 45.26 -25.23 23.58
CA ARG A 384 45.53 -26.48 24.30
C ARG A 384 45.10 -26.30 25.74
N GLN A 385 44.50 -27.32 26.32
CA GLN A 385 44.05 -27.32 27.70
C GLN A 385 45.20 -26.96 28.65
N PRO A 386 45.05 -25.89 29.41
CA PRO A 386 46.05 -25.51 30.40
C PRO A 386 45.89 -26.30 31.73
N PRO A 387 46.86 -26.22 32.62
CA PRO A 387 46.72 -26.70 34.00
C PRO A 387 45.57 -26.02 34.73
N LYS A 388 45.00 -26.64 35.79
CA LYS A 388 43.80 -26.12 36.49
C LYS A 388 43.98 -24.74 37.13
N ASP A 389 45.19 -24.32 37.43
CA ASP A 389 45.50 -23.02 38.01
C ASP A 389 45.57 -21.87 36.99
N TRP A 390 45.21 -22.13 35.70
CA TRP A 390 45.24 -21.11 34.65
C TRP A 390 44.31 -19.93 34.94
N ILE A 391 43.34 -20.08 35.82
CA ILE A 391 42.43 -18.99 36.24
C ILE A 391 43.03 -18.08 37.30
N GLN A 392 44.18 -18.46 37.91
CA GLN A 392 44.82 -17.69 38.98
C GLN A 392 45.71 -16.56 38.45
N SER A 393 45.78 -15.44 39.17
CA SER A 393 46.61 -14.32 38.82
C SER A 393 48.12 -14.63 38.85
N SER A 394 48.51 -15.62 39.59
CA SER A 394 49.91 -16.11 39.74
C SER A 394 50.38 -17.00 38.59
N PHE A 395 49.45 -17.49 37.74
CA PHE A 395 49.76 -18.38 36.63
C PHE A 395 50.61 -17.65 35.56
N ASP A 396 51.74 -18.27 35.17
CA ASP A 396 52.60 -17.72 34.09
C ASP A 396 52.05 -18.07 32.72
N ASP A 397 51.48 -17.06 32.06
CA ASP A 397 50.95 -17.14 30.70
C ASP A 397 51.90 -16.58 29.61
N GLN A 398 53.18 -16.38 29.92
CA GLN A 398 54.13 -15.78 28.96
C GLN A 398 54.30 -16.61 27.69
N LYS A 399 54.15 -17.95 27.81
CA LYS A 399 54.19 -18.88 26.67
C LYS A 399 52.89 -18.94 25.84
N TRP A 400 51.83 -18.28 26.27
CA TRP A 400 50.57 -18.24 25.51
C TRP A 400 50.71 -17.31 24.31
N LYS A 401 49.96 -17.61 23.24
CA LYS A 401 49.92 -16.76 22.08
C LYS A 401 49.26 -15.40 22.43
N LYS A 402 49.64 -14.35 21.73
CA LYS A 402 49.02 -13.04 21.80
C LYS A 402 48.05 -12.89 20.64
N GLY A 403 46.86 -12.33 20.87
CA GLY A 403 45.84 -12.07 19.85
C GLY A 403 44.97 -10.88 20.21
N LYS A 404 44.35 -10.31 19.19
CA LYS A 404 43.32 -9.27 19.37
C LYS A 404 41.98 -9.95 19.66
N GLY A 405 41.23 -9.45 20.63
CA GLY A 405 39.92 -9.92 21.01
C GLY A 405 38.94 -9.82 19.88
N GLY A 406 37.81 -10.57 20.01
CA GLY A 406 36.96 -10.96 18.92
C GLY A 406 37.51 -12.24 18.28
N PHE A 407 37.61 -13.31 19.10
CA PHE A 407 38.08 -14.63 18.64
C PHE A 407 36.94 -15.40 18.01
N GLY A 408 37.19 -16.05 16.86
CA GLY A 408 36.17 -16.87 16.19
C GLY A 408 36.36 -17.00 14.69
N LYS A 409 35.31 -17.29 13.97
CA LYS A 409 35.30 -17.46 12.49
C LYS A 409 34.76 -16.22 11.79
N LYS A 410 35.33 -15.90 10.64
CA LYS A 410 34.83 -14.81 9.77
C LYS A 410 33.37 -15.06 9.39
N GLY A 411 32.52 -14.04 9.54
CA GLY A 411 31.09 -14.13 9.20
C GLY A 411 30.17 -14.59 10.33
N THR A 412 30.72 -14.89 11.54
CA THR A 412 29.88 -15.16 12.71
C THR A 412 29.12 -13.87 13.09
N PRO A 413 27.77 -13.94 13.25
CA PRO A 413 26.95 -12.76 13.55
C PRO A 413 27.40 -12.03 14.82
N GLY A 414 27.48 -10.70 14.75
CA GLY A 414 27.88 -9.83 15.88
C GLY A 414 29.37 -9.77 16.17
N LEU A 415 30.18 -10.65 15.57
CA LEU A 415 31.62 -10.71 15.81
C LEU A 415 32.38 -9.71 14.94
N ARG A 416 33.12 -8.78 15.60
CA ARG A 416 34.24 -8.09 14.97
C ARG A 416 35.46 -8.97 15.12
N LEU A 417 35.83 -9.69 14.07
CA LEU A 417 36.95 -10.62 14.10
C LEU A 417 38.25 -9.91 14.33
N GLY A 418 38.97 -10.29 15.40
CA GLY A 418 40.31 -9.85 15.72
C GLY A 418 41.35 -10.96 15.57
N THR A 419 41.00 -12.18 15.98
CA THR A 419 41.87 -13.37 15.88
C THR A 419 41.08 -14.58 15.43
N ASP A 420 41.53 -15.25 14.38
CA ASP A 420 40.92 -16.50 13.93
C ASP A 420 41.08 -17.60 15.02
N TRP A 421 39.96 -18.26 15.33
CA TRP A 421 39.87 -19.41 16.21
C TRP A 421 39.02 -20.49 15.55
N ASN A 422 39.60 -21.65 15.33
CA ASN A 422 38.96 -22.76 14.61
C ASN A 422 39.14 -24.13 15.29
N THR A 423 39.52 -24.16 16.53
CA THR A 423 39.56 -25.37 17.38
C THR A 423 38.32 -25.44 18.25
N GLN A 424 38.07 -26.62 18.87
CA GLN A 424 36.90 -26.81 19.71
C GLN A 424 36.94 -25.92 20.97
N ASP A 425 38.10 -25.80 21.59
CA ASP A 425 38.30 -25.03 22.83
C ASP A 425 39.25 -23.84 22.60
N ILE A 426 39.00 -22.78 23.38
CA ILE A 426 39.93 -21.66 23.56
C ILE A 426 39.93 -21.20 25.02
N TRP A 427 41.12 -20.96 25.53
CA TRP A 427 41.38 -20.36 26.85
C TRP A 427 41.98 -18.99 26.64
N LEU A 428 41.39 -17.96 27.28
CA LEU A 428 41.77 -16.56 27.12
C LEU A 428 42.12 -15.97 28.47
N ARG A 429 43.15 -15.11 28.52
CA ARG A 429 43.55 -14.37 29.71
C ARG A 429 43.84 -12.90 29.35
N ARG A 430 43.37 -12.02 30.21
CA ARG A 430 43.59 -10.56 30.06
C ARG A 430 43.72 -9.91 31.44
N THR A 431 44.82 -9.23 31.70
CA THR A 431 44.96 -8.36 32.88
C THR A 431 44.39 -6.99 32.56
N PHE A 432 43.63 -6.43 33.48
CA PHE A 432 43.09 -5.07 33.39
C PHE A 432 43.23 -4.32 34.70
N LYS A 433 43.24 -2.98 34.65
CA LYS A 433 43.41 -2.12 35.82
C LYS A 433 42.14 -1.38 36.18
N LEU A 434 41.76 -1.42 37.46
CA LEU A 434 40.70 -0.60 38.01
C LEU A 434 41.27 0.59 38.78
N LYS A 435 40.72 1.80 38.57
CA LYS A 435 41.13 3.02 39.29
C LYS A 435 40.75 2.97 40.78
N GLU A 436 39.67 2.28 41.09
CA GLU A 436 39.09 2.09 42.43
C GLU A 436 38.42 0.72 42.51
N THR A 437 38.16 0.24 43.71
CA THR A 437 37.35 -0.96 43.93
C THR A 437 35.89 -0.65 43.58
N PRO A 438 35.22 -1.39 42.64
CA PRO A 438 33.88 -1.10 42.26
C PRO A 438 32.91 -1.20 43.43
N ARG A 439 32.10 -0.14 43.64
CA ARG A 439 31.00 -0.11 44.61
C ARG A 439 29.67 -0.49 43.98
N ASP A 440 29.60 -0.46 42.64
CA ASP A 440 28.43 -0.70 41.84
C ASP A 440 28.34 -2.18 41.37
N LYS A 441 27.15 -2.64 41.06
CA LYS A 441 26.91 -3.96 40.44
C LYS A 441 27.37 -3.95 38.98
N LEU A 442 28.61 -4.42 38.74
CA LEU A 442 29.08 -4.63 37.38
C LEU A 442 28.39 -5.86 36.75
N LYS A 443 28.33 -5.89 35.41
CA LYS A 443 27.94 -7.04 34.60
C LYS A 443 29.01 -7.37 33.57
N LEU A 444 29.03 -8.62 33.10
CA LEU A 444 29.77 -8.98 31.90
C LEU A 444 29.06 -8.49 30.65
N SER A 445 29.82 -7.94 29.70
CA SER A 445 29.37 -7.75 28.31
C SER A 445 29.96 -8.88 27.49
N LEU A 446 29.14 -9.81 27.01
CA LEU A 446 29.58 -11.10 26.48
C LEU A 446 28.96 -11.38 25.11
N LEU A 447 29.80 -11.62 24.11
CA LEU A 447 29.45 -12.25 22.83
C LEU A 447 30.06 -13.65 22.83
N TYR A 448 29.29 -14.70 22.62
CA TYR A 448 29.71 -16.08 22.70
C TYR A 448 28.98 -17.01 21.77
N ASP A 449 29.66 -18.09 21.37
CA ASP A 449 29.17 -19.14 20.52
C ASP A 449 30.15 -20.35 20.66
N GLU A 450 29.96 -21.33 21.58
CA GLU A 450 28.80 -21.70 22.36
C GLU A 450 29.05 -21.56 23.89
N ASP A 451 29.17 -22.73 24.61
CA ASP A 451 29.30 -22.74 26.08
C ASP A 451 30.52 -21.98 26.56
N THR A 452 30.34 -21.08 27.52
CA THR A 452 31.42 -20.17 27.95
C THR A 452 31.42 -20.01 29.46
N GLU A 453 32.61 -20.13 30.05
CA GLU A 453 32.87 -19.81 31.44
C GLU A 453 33.81 -18.60 31.55
N VAL A 454 33.45 -17.67 32.43
CA VAL A 454 34.19 -16.44 32.67
C VAL A 454 34.61 -16.40 34.15
N TYR A 455 35.86 -16.11 34.40
CA TYR A 455 36.45 -16.01 35.74
C TYR A 455 37.03 -14.63 36.01
N LEU A 456 36.86 -14.12 37.24
CA LEU A 456 37.50 -12.89 37.73
C LEU A 456 38.39 -13.27 38.90
N ASN A 457 39.68 -12.95 38.79
CA ASN A 457 40.72 -13.20 39.81
C ASN A 457 40.65 -14.66 40.37
N GLY A 458 40.40 -15.65 39.56
CA GLY A 458 40.31 -17.06 39.91
C GLY A 458 38.96 -17.58 40.40
N VAL A 459 37.94 -16.72 40.48
CA VAL A 459 36.59 -17.10 40.91
C VAL A 459 35.62 -17.06 39.72
N LEU A 460 34.80 -18.10 39.58
CA LEU A 460 33.79 -18.18 38.50
C LEU A 460 32.81 -17.02 38.59
N ALA A 461 32.83 -16.14 37.56
CA ALA A 461 31.98 -14.97 37.43
C ALA A 461 30.65 -15.28 36.76
N ALA A 462 30.67 -16.11 35.72
CA ALA A 462 29.47 -16.59 35.01
C ALA A 462 29.78 -17.83 34.19
N SER A 463 28.76 -18.67 34.02
CA SER A 463 28.72 -19.75 33.02
C SER A 463 27.45 -19.61 32.19
N VAL A 464 27.60 -19.59 30.85
CA VAL A 464 26.52 -19.46 29.89
C VAL A 464 26.57 -20.59 28.89
N LYS A 465 25.41 -21.01 28.39
CA LYS A 465 25.25 -22.06 27.40
C LYS A 465 24.64 -21.58 26.12
N GLY A 466 24.95 -22.27 25.03
CA GLY A 466 24.44 -21.96 23.67
C GLY A 466 25.13 -20.74 23.08
N PHE A 467 24.46 -19.95 22.30
CA PHE A 467 25.08 -18.85 21.55
C PHE A 467 24.32 -17.52 21.66
N SER A 468 25.02 -16.41 21.35
CA SER A 468 24.40 -15.10 21.18
C SER A 468 24.84 -14.45 19.86
N LYS A 469 23.91 -13.79 19.16
CA LYS A 469 24.20 -13.02 17.94
C LYS A 469 24.60 -11.56 18.23
N THR A 470 24.52 -11.15 19.49
CA THR A 470 24.83 -9.79 19.96
C THR A 470 25.43 -9.87 21.36
N TYR A 471 26.15 -8.81 21.78
CA TYR A 471 26.64 -8.74 23.14
C TYR A 471 25.48 -8.69 24.13
N ARG A 472 25.56 -9.58 25.15
CA ARG A 472 24.59 -9.67 26.26
C ARG A 472 25.23 -9.22 27.56
N GLU A 473 24.45 -8.50 28.37
CA GLU A 473 24.80 -8.23 29.75
C GLU A 473 24.46 -9.43 30.63
N VAL A 474 25.51 -10.08 31.17
CA VAL A 474 25.36 -11.25 32.03
C VAL A 474 25.69 -10.83 33.46
N PRO A 475 24.82 -11.14 34.45
CA PRO A 475 25.12 -10.87 35.87
C PRO A 475 26.40 -11.61 36.31
N ILE A 476 27.20 -10.94 37.12
CA ILE A 476 28.40 -11.51 37.70
C ILE A 476 28.04 -12.12 39.07
N ASN A 477 28.55 -13.36 39.34
CA ASN A 477 28.45 -13.97 40.64
C ASN A 477 28.98 -13.04 41.75
N PRO A 478 28.22 -12.81 42.84
CA PRO A 478 28.61 -11.91 43.93
C PRO A 478 29.98 -12.22 44.52
N GLU A 479 30.37 -13.52 44.62
CA GLU A 479 31.70 -13.89 45.14
C GLU A 479 32.83 -13.47 44.20
N ALA A 480 32.62 -13.54 42.88
CA ALA A 480 33.61 -13.06 41.91
C ALA A 480 33.69 -11.53 41.92
N LEU A 481 32.58 -10.80 42.12
CA LEU A 481 32.62 -9.33 42.27
C LEU A 481 33.47 -8.89 43.48
N LYS A 482 33.38 -9.62 44.58
CA LYS A 482 34.18 -9.33 45.80
C LYS A 482 35.70 -9.43 45.58
N THR A 483 36.15 -10.16 44.56
CA THR A 483 37.58 -10.31 44.24
C THR A 483 38.18 -9.13 43.52
N LEU A 484 37.33 -8.22 42.94
CA LEU A 484 37.77 -7.05 42.24
C LEU A 484 38.39 -6.02 43.19
N LYS A 485 39.56 -5.52 42.83
CA LYS A 485 40.34 -4.59 43.64
C LYS A 485 40.92 -3.45 42.81
N LYS A 486 41.26 -2.36 43.46
CA LYS A 486 42.05 -1.28 42.84
C LYS A 486 43.36 -1.85 42.34
N GLY A 487 43.79 -1.44 41.14
CA GLY A 487 44.98 -1.94 40.47
C GLY A 487 44.70 -3.16 39.60
N ASP A 488 45.64 -4.09 39.50
CA ASP A 488 45.57 -5.20 38.55
C ASP A 488 44.57 -6.26 38.93
N ASN A 489 43.76 -6.65 37.98
CA ASN A 489 42.74 -7.73 38.05
C ASN A 489 42.91 -8.61 36.82
N LEU A 490 42.50 -9.86 36.92
CA LEU A 490 42.52 -10.86 35.86
C LEU A 490 41.12 -11.18 35.39
N LEU A 491 40.91 -11.17 34.08
CA LEU A 491 39.76 -11.76 33.38
C LEU A 491 40.22 -12.97 32.60
N ALA A 492 39.70 -14.14 32.96
CA ALA A 492 40.02 -15.42 32.32
C ALA A 492 38.76 -16.05 31.75
N VAL A 493 38.84 -16.62 30.55
CA VAL A 493 37.65 -17.09 29.80
C VAL A 493 37.97 -18.45 29.16
N HIS A 494 37.10 -19.43 29.33
CA HIS A 494 37.09 -20.65 28.55
C HIS A 494 35.83 -20.67 27.70
N CYS A 495 35.97 -20.90 26.38
CA CYS A 495 34.87 -21.08 25.48
C CYS A 495 35.03 -22.38 24.72
N TRP A 496 33.96 -23.16 24.67
CA TRP A 496 33.89 -24.43 23.97
C TRP A 496 32.87 -24.35 22.85
N ASN A 497 33.18 -24.89 21.66
CA ASN A 497 32.33 -24.87 20.48
C ASN A 497 32.24 -26.26 19.87
N ASP A 498 31.02 -26.75 19.61
CA ASP A 498 30.78 -28.08 19.03
C ASP A 498 30.42 -28.03 17.54
N GLY A 499 30.28 -26.85 16.94
CA GLY A 499 30.02 -26.69 15.52
C GLY A 499 29.38 -25.33 15.13
N GLY A 500 29.20 -25.11 13.83
CA GLY A 500 28.52 -23.91 13.31
C GLY A 500 29.35 -22.65 13.32
N GLY A 501 28.79 -21.56 13.86
CA GLY A 501 29.47 -20.31 14.12
C GLY A 501 30.53 -20.47 15.21
N GLN A 502 31.36 -19.42 15.44
CA GLN A 502 32.36 -19.49 16.49
C GLN A 502 32.72 -18.05 16.91
N ALA A 503 32.48 -17.71 18.17
CA ALA A 503 32.73 -16.37 18.67
C ALA A 503 32.96 -16.35 20.18
N ILE A 504 33.95 -15.57 20.62
CA ILE A 504 34.09 -15.18 22.02
C ILE A 504 34.71 -13.78 22.11
N ASP A 505 34.03 -12.89 22.81
CA ASP A 505 34.56 -11.60 23.25
C ASP A 505 33.91 -11.17 24.56
N VAL A 506 34.71 -10.63 25.48
CA VAL A 506 34.29 -10.35 26.86
C VAL A 506 34.80 -8.99 27.33
N GLY A 507 33.94 -8.27 28.04
CA GLY A 507 34.25 -7.07 28.76
C GLY A 507 33.42 -6.93 30.04
N LEU A 508 33.66 -5.86 30.83
CA LEU A 508 32.92 -5.49 32.01
C LEU A 508 32.20 -4.16 31.79
N VAL A 509 30.94 -4.10 32.13
CA VAL A 509 30.12 -2.90 31.98
C VAL A 509 29.46 -2.48 33.31
N ARG A 510 29.35 -1.18 33.49
CA ARG A 510 28.53 -0.60 34.56
C ARG A 510 27.13 -0.35 34.01
N PRO A 511 26.07 -0.93 34.62
CA PRO A 511 24.70 -0.60 34.23
C PRO A 511 24.45 0.89 34.53
N MET A 512 24.21 1.72 33.48
CA MET A 512 23.80 3.09 33.73
C MET A 512 22.33 3.12 34.19
N LYS A 513 22.04 3.86 35.24
CA LYS A 513 20.66 4.25 35.54
C LYS A 513 20.23 5.22 34.41
N ILE A 514 19.32 4.76 33.59
CA ILE A 514 18.71 5.62 32.57
C ILE A 514 18.02 6.75 33.30
N SER A 515 18.58 7.96 33.24
CA SER A 515 17.92 9.17 33.67
C SER A 515 16.73 9.40 32.73
N ARG A 516 15.54 9.33 33.26
CA ARG A 516 14.21 9.54 32.66
C ARG A 516 14.07 9.08 31.20
N PRO A 517 13.04 8.31 30.83
CA PRO A 517 12.77 7.99 29.43
C PRO A 517 12.69 9.31 28.67
N ARG A 518 13.57 9.50 27.68
CA ARG A 518 13.40 10.58 26.71
C ARG A 518 12.04 10.39 26.09
N GLU A 519 11.21 11.43 26.10
CA GLU A 519 9.89 11.41 25.47
C GLU A 519 10.05 10.79 24.07
N MET A 520 9.37 9.67 23.83
CA MET A 520 9.51 8.99 22.53
C MET A 520 8.80 9.83 21.48
N PRO A 521 9.44 10.17 20.38
CA PRO A 521 8.81 10.96 19.33
C PRO A 521 7.61 10.21 18.75
N THR A 522 6.61 10.95 18.32
CA THR A 522 5.49 10.39 17.56
C THR A 522 6.03 9.82 16.24
N PRO A 523 5.75 8.55 15.92
CA PRO A 523 6.19 7.93 14.67
C PRO A 523 5.59 8.63 13.45
N GLU A 524 6.32 8.66 12.34
CA GLU A 524 5.90 9.35 11.11
C GLU A 524 4.56 8.84 10.55
N PHE A 525 4.30 7.54 10.66
CA PHE A 525 3.05 6.95 10.14
C PHE A 525 1.80 7.60 10.74
N VAL A 526 1.82 8.03 12.00
CA VAL A 526 0.68 8.72 12.64
C VAL A 526 0.38 10.02 11.90
N SER A 527 1.41 10.79 11.55
CA SER A 527 1.23 12.03 10.81
C SER A 527 0.73 11.80 9.39
N VAL A 528 1.14 10.69 8.74
CA VAL A 528 0.66 10.31 7.41
C VAL A 528 -0.83 10.01 7.45
N PHE A 529 -1.31 9.18 8.39
CA PHE A 529 -2.73 8.88 8.54
C PHE A 529 -3.57 10.14 8.82
N LYS A 530 -3.15 10.97 9.77
CA LYS A 530 -3.87 12.21 10.12
C LYS A 530 -3.95 13.19 8.94
N LYS A 531 -2.85 13.39 8.20
CA LYS A 531 -2.83 14.22 6.99
C LYS A 531 -3.76 13.69 5.91
N ALA A 532 -3.84 12.36 5.77
CA ALA A 532 -4.75 11.72 4.83
C ALA A 532 -6.22 11.74 5.27
N GLY A 533 -6.57 12.29 6.44
CA GLY A 533 -7.95 12.36 6.92
C GLY A 533 -8.50 11.02 7.42
N VAL A 534 -7.63 10.19 8.01
CA VAL A 534 -8.04 8.91 8.62
C VAL A 534 -8.26 9.11 10.11
N ASP A 535 -9.46 8.80 10.58
CA ASP A 535 -9.87 8.93 11.99
C ASP A 535 -9.45 7.71 12.82
N ILE A 536 -9.62 6.49 12.27
CA ILE A 536 -9.44 5.23 13.00
C ILE A 536 -8.58 4.28 12.18
N VAL A 537 -7.49 3.82 12.76
CA VAL A 537 -6.56 2.86 12.13
C VAL A 537 -6.45 1.60 12.99
N HIS A 538 -6.66 0.45 12.37
CA HIS A 538 -6.48 -0.86 12.97
C HIS A 538 -5.23 -1.53 12.42
N LEU A 539 -4.28 -1.81 13.31
CA LEU A 539 -3.01 -2.44 12.96
C LEU A 539 -3.17 -3.96 12.76
N ALA A 540 -2.20 -4.57 12.08
CA ALA A 540 -2.06 -6.02 11.93
C ALA A 540 -0.62 -6.42 12.25
N GLU A 541 -0.18 -6.15 13.48
CA GLU A 541 1.20 -6.34 13.93
C GLU A 541 1.59 -7.84 14.01
N PHE A 542 2.88 -8.12 14.19
CA PHE A 542 3.47 -9.44 14.45
C PHE A 542 3.41 -10.45 13.29
N HIS A 543 3.29 -9.98 12.05
CA HIS A 543 3.27 -10.88 10.90
C HIS A 543 4.66 -11.45 10.57
N ASN A 544 5.69 -10.60 10.44
CA ASN A 544 6.95 -10.99 9.80
C ASN A 544 7.99 -11.65 10.72
N ARG A 545 8.13 -11.21 11.97
CA ARG A 545 9.26 -11.60 12.82
C ARG A 545 8.91 -12.55 13.96
N LEU A 546 7.64 -12.64 14.30
CA LEU A 546 7.17 -13.38 15.47
C LEU A 546 6.27 -14.57 15.15
N GLY A 547 6.09 -14.95 13.90
CA GLY A 547 5.19 -16.02 13.52
C GLY A 547 5.35 -17.32 14.34
N ARG A 548 6.59 -17.70 14.68
CA ARG A 548 6.89 -18.79 15.63
C ARG A 548 6.86 -18.32 17.09
N ASP A 549 7.31 -17.09 17.36
CA ASP A 549 7.43 -16.53 18.71
C ASP A 549 6.06 -16.15 19.31
N ARG A 550 5.02 -15.94 18.48
CA ARG A 550 3.63 -15.75 18.93
C ARG A 550 3.07 -16.97 19.67
N ARG A 551 3.70 -18.12 19.54
CA ARG A 551 3.36 -19.35 20.27
C ARG A 551 4.05 -19.43 21.64
N ASN A 552 5.04 -18.57 21.90
CA ASN A 552 5.75 -18.50 23.18
C ASN A 552 5.20 -17.35 24.03
N PRO A 553 4.52 -17.62 25.18
CA PRO A 553 3.96 -16.61 26.06
C PRO A 553 4.99 -15.55 26.50
N ASP A 554 6.21 -15.98 26.84
CA ASP A 554 7.28 -15.11 27.36
C ASP A 554 7.73 -14.05 26.35
N LYS A 555 7.55 -14.32 25.06
CA LYS A 555 7.87 -13.39 23.97
C LYS A 555 6.64 -12.61 23.50
N ALA A 556 5.51 -13.28 23.36
CA ALA A 556 4.27 -12.71 22.81
C ALA A 556 3.63 -11.68 23.75
N LEU A 557 3.49 -12.01 25.05
CA LEU A 557 2.77 -11.15 25.99
C LEU A 557 3.44 -9.79 26.24
N PRO A 558 4.79 -9.70 26.41
CA PRO A 558 5.46 -8.39 26.50
C PRO A 558 5.23 -7.50 25.28
N LEU A 559 5.27 -8.08 24.08
CA LEU A 559 5.05 -7.35 22.84
C LEU A 559 3.61 -6.88 22.68
N LEU A 560 2.65 -7.73 22.99
CA LEU A 560 1.24 -7.38 22.95
C LEU A 560 0.89 -6.28 23.97
N LYS A 561 1.49 -6.35 25.16
CA LYS A 561 1.37 -5.25 26.13
C LYS A 561 1.97 -3.95 25.62
N LEU A 562 3.14 -4.01 24.99
CA LEU A 562 3.77 -2.83 24.38
C LEU A 562 2.94 -2.26 23.23
N LEU A 563 2.33 -3.12 22.41
CA LEU A 563 1.41 -2.67 21.37
C LEU A 563 0.22 -1.89 21.96
N HIS A 564 -0.39 -2.43 23.01
CA HIS A 564 -1.48 -1.72 23.71
C HIS A 564 -1.03 -0.36 24.25
N ASP A 565 0.14 -0.29 24.90
CA ASP A 565 0.68 0.95 25.48
C ASP A 565 0.99 2.00 24.40
N GLU A 566 1.52 1.57 23.24
CA GLU A 566 1.79 2.45 22.13
C GLU A 566 0.50 2.95 21.43
N CYS A 567 -0.50 2.08 21.31
CA CYS A 567 -1.80 2.51 20.80
C CYS A 567 -2.46 3.56 21.69
N ILE A 568 -2.39 3.40 23.02
CA ILE A 568 -2.84 4.45 23.98
C ILE A 568 -2.05 5.73 23.75
N ARG A 569 -0.73 5.67 23.76
CA ARG A 569 0.14 6.84 23.64
C ARG A 569 -0.07 7.64 22.36
N LEU A 570 -0.40 6.95 21.25
CA LEU A 570 -0.50 7.52 19.91
C LEU A 570 -1.92 7.91 19.52
N SER A 571 -2.92 7.54 20.32
CA SER A 571 -4.31 7.95 20.13
C SER A 571 -4.57 9.30 20.83
N ASP A 572 -5.49 10.07 20.26
CA ASP A 572 -6.00 11.30 20.87
C ASP A 572 -7.49 11.52 20.51
N LYS A 573 -8.03 12.69 20.76
CA LYS A 573 -9.45 13.01 20.51
C LYS A 573 -9.86 12.98 19.03
N ASP A 574 -8.90 13.15 18.12
CA ASP A 574 -9.11 13.27 16.67
C ASP A 574 -8.53 12.06 15.90
N PHE A 575 -7.92 11.09 16.59
CA PHE A 575 -7.27 9.94 15.97
C PHE A 575 -7.21 8.75 16.93
N LEU A 576 -7.71 7.60 16.49
CA LEU A 576 -7.72 6.37 17.27
C LEU A 576 -6.87 5.29 16.57
N LEU A 577 -5.79 4.89 17.23
CA LEU A 577 -4.94 3.78 16.78
C LEU A 577 -5.29 2.51 17.57
N LEU A 578 -5.69 1.45 16.87
CA LEU A 578 -6.21 0.23 17.46
C LEU A 578 -5.24 -0.95 17.28
N PRO A 579 -5.02 -1.73 18.35
CA PRO A 579 -4.20 -2.93 18.27
C PRO A 579 -4.93 -4.05 17.54
N GLY A 580 -4.23 -4.75 16.65
CA GLY A 580 -4.71 -5.93 15.95
C GLY A 580 -3.58 -6.79 15.43
N GLU A 581 -3.92 -7.97 14.98
CA GLU A 581 -3.00 -8.97 14.46
C GLU A 581 -3.57 -9.67 13.23
N GLU A 582 -2.69 -10.15 12.34
CA GLU A 582 -3.02 -11.09 11.28
C GLU A 582 -2.46 -12.49 11.58
N PRO A 583 -3.18 -13.34 12.32
CA PRO A 583 -2.77 -14.73 12.47
C PRO A 583 -2.89 -15.50 11.16
N ASN A 584 -1.95 -16.44 10.93
CA ASN A 584 -1.91 -17.27 9.73
C ASN A 584 -2.20 -18.74 10.00
N VAL A 585 -2.93 -19.04 11.08
CA VAL A 585 -3.28 -20.38 11.53
C VAL A 585 -4.76 -20.44 11.97
N HIS A 586 -5.31 -21.62 12.02
CA HIS A 586 -6.62 -22.00 12.54
C HIS A 586 -7.82 -21.76 11.63
N LEU A 587 -7.96 -20.64 10.93
CA LEU A 587 -9.18 -20.30 10.14
C LEU A 587 -8.99 -20.47 8.63
N GLY A 588 -8.20 -21.44 8.22
CA GLY A 588 -7.98 -21.76 6.80
C GLY A 588 -6.97 -20.87 6.08
N GLY A 589 -6.28 -19.99 6.79
CA GLY A 589 -5.27 -19.09 6.25
C GLY A 589 -5.13 -17.83 7.06
N HIS A 590 -4.81 -16.72 6.41
CA HIS A 590 -4.66 -15.44 7.05
C HIS A 590 -6.01 -14.82 7.40
N TRP A 591 -6.11 -14.26 8.59
CA TRP A 591 -7.33 -13.61 9.08
C TRP A 591 -6.97 -12.48 10.04
N ILE A 592 -7.84 -11.49 10.15
CA ILE A 592 -7.66 -10.34 11.04
C ILE A 592 -8.43 -10.56 12.34
N SER A 593 -7.79 -10.27 13.47
CA SER A 593 -8.40 -10.25 14.81
C SER A 593 -8.67 -8.82 15.25
N PHE A 594 -9.87 -8.55 15.75
CA PHE A 594 -10.26 -7.23 16.24
C PHE A 594 -11.10 -7.32 17.51
N PHE A 595 -10.61 -6.75 18.61
CA PHE A 595 -11.29 -6.76 19.93
C PHE A 595 -11.79 -5.37 20.29
N PRO A 596 -12.87 -5.23 21.11
CA PRO A 596 -13.42 -3.95 21.51
C PRO A 596 -12.61 -3.21 22.59
N ARG A 597 -11.58 -3.84 23.10
CA ARG A 597 -10.63 -3.37 24.12
C ARG A 597 -9.34 -4.19 24.05
N PRO A 598 -8.25 -3.82 24.75
CA PRO A 598 -7.04 -4.63 24.83
C PRO A 598 -7.32 -6.04 25.38
N VAL A 599 -6.88 -7.07 24.68
CA VAL A 599 -7.02 -8.49 25.06
C VAL A 599 -5.65 -9.17 25.01
N MET A 600 -5.28 -9.87 26.09
CA MET A 600 -4.03 -10.62 26.16
C MET A 600 -4.26 -12.06 25.75
N TRP A 601 -3.59 -12.51 24.70
CA TRP A 601 -3.76 -13.85 24.16
C TRP A 601 -2.50 -14.40 23.47
N VAL A 602 -2.43 -15.71 23.31
CA VAL A 602 -1.30 -16.44 22.72
C VAL A 602 -1.80 -17.47 21.73
N LEU A 603 -1.18 -17.54 20.54
CA LEU A 603 -1.52 -18.50 19.46
C LEU A 603 -0.97 -19.91 19.72
N ASN A 604 -1.05 -20.39 20.94
CA ASN A 604 -0.68 -21.72 21.33
C ASN A 604 -1.46 -22.17 22.57
N ARG A 605 -1.96 -23.40 22.55
CA ARG A 605 -2.54 -24.03 23.71
C ARG A 605 -2.01 -25.47 23.79
N ALA A 606 -1.06 -25.71 24.73
CA ALA A 606 -0.61 -27.06 25.01
C ALA A 606 -1.77 -27.90 25.56
N LYS A 607 -1.66 -29.23 25.45
CA LYS A 607 -2.75 -30.16 25.76
C LYS A 607 -3.30 -30.01 27.18
N ASP A 608 -2.45 -29.64 28.12
CA ASP A 608 -2.73 -29.48 29.58
C ASP A 608 -2.92 -28.01 29.99
N LYS A 609 -2.78 -27.07 29.07
CA LYS A 609 -3.00 -25.67 29.38
C LYS A 609 -4.49 -25.35 29.35
N PRO A 610 -5.02 -24.60 30.35
CA PRO A 610 -6.39 -24.10 30.33
C PRO A 610 -6.55 -23.06 29.20
N PHE A 611 -7.79 -22.91 28.70
CA PHE A 611 -8.12 -21.88 27.73
C PHE A 611 -7.90 -20.46 28.28
N VAL A 612 -8.06 -20.29 29.58
CA VAL A 612 -7.88 -19.00 30.29
C VAL A 612 -6.95 -19.24 31.47
N GLU A 613 -5.96 -18.37 31.61
CA GLU A 613 -5.03 -18.30 32.73
C GLU A 613 -5.04 -16.90 33.37
N MET A 614 -4.94 -16.83 34.68
CA MET A 614 -4.67 -15.56 35.39
C MET A 614 -3.16 -15.40 35.57
N HIS A 615 -2.54 -14.68 34.63
CA HIS A 615 -1.10 -14.45 34.66
C HIS A 615 -0.76 -13.32 35.63
N PRO A 616 0.25 -13.50 36.53
CA PRO A 616 0.56 -12.49 37.58
C PRO A 616 0.83 -11.07 37.07
N LYS A 617 1.43 -10.97 35.89
CA LYS A 617 1.83 -9.67 35.29
C LYS A 617 0.81 -9.13 34.28
N TYR A 618 0.10 -10.00 33.57
CA TYR A 618 -0.73 -9.60 32.40
C TYR A 618 -2.23 -9.79 32.65
N GLY A 619 -2.61 -10.25 33.85
CA GLY A 619 -4.01 -10.51 34.16
C GLY A 619 -4.56 -11.71 33.39
N ARG A 620 -5.75 -11.58 32.83
CA ARG A 620 -6.40 -12.63 32.07
C ARG A 620 -5.70 -12.83 30.72
N VAL A 621 -5.16 -14.04 30.48
CA VAL A 621 -4.50 -14.46 29.23
C VAL A 621 -5.25 -15.63 28.64
N TYR A 622 -5.53 -15.56 27.33
CA TYR A 622 -6.16 -16.63 26.57
C TYR A 622 -5.11 -17.45 25.81
N HIS A 623 -5.26 -18.77 25.86
CA HIS A 623 -4.45 -19.71 25.08
C HIS A 623 -5.31 -20.31 23.97
N VAL A 624 -4.92 -20.10 22.70
CA VAL A 624 -5.69 -20.45 21.51
C VAL A 624 -4.92 -21.46 20.68
N GLY A 625 -5.43 -22.68 20.57
CA GLY A 625 -4.79 -23.77 19.86
C GLY A 625 -5.63 -24.43 18.77
N SER A 626 -6.85 -23.92 18.52
CA SER A 626 -7.78 -24.50 17.54
C SER A 626 -8.76 -23.46 17.00
N PRO A 627 -9.47 -23.71 15.87
CA PRO A 627 -10.57 -22.87 15.41
C PRO A 627 -11.67 -22.65 16.46
N ALA A 628 -11.98 -23.68 17.23
CA ALA A 628 -12.97 -23.59 18.31
C ALA A 628 -12.50 -22.66 19.45
N ASP A 629 -11.21 -22.66 19.78
CA ASP A 629 -10.65 -21.73 20.78
C ASP A 629 -10.71 -20.28 20.26
N VAL A 630 -10.44 -20.06 18.96
CA VAL A 630 -10.57 -18.73 18.32
C VAL A 630 -12.02 -18.25 18.47
N LEU A 631 -12.99 -19.06 18.05
CA LEU A 631 -14.40 -18.69 18.13
C LEU A 631 -14.82 -18.37 19.56
N LYS A 632 -14.45 -19.23 20.51
CA LYS A 632 -14.71 -19.02 21.95
C LYS A 632 -14.10 -17.74 22.49
N LEU A 633 -12.89 -17.38 22.04
CA LEU A 633 -12.25 -16.10 22.40
C LEU A 633 -13.05 -14.92 21.86
N MET A 634 -13.42 -14.94 20.57
CA MET A 634 -14.19 -13.87 19.94
C MET A 634 -15.56 -13.67 20.61
N GLU A 635 -16.27 -14.76 20.90
CA GLU A 635 -17.55 -14.72 21.60
C GLU A 635 -17.41 -14.12 23.01
N ARG A 636 -16.42 -14.58 23.76
CA ARG A 636 -16.21 -14.16 25.16
C ARG A 636 -15.79 -12.72 25.31
N GLU A 637 -14.94 -12.22 24.41
CA GLU A 637 -14.41 -10.85 24.46
C GLU A 637 -15.15 -9.87 23.55
N GLY A 638 -16.19 -10.34 22.84
CA GLY A 638 -16.95 -9.51 21.91
C GLY A 638 -16.15 -9.11 20.67
N GLY A 639 -15.12 -9.91 20.31
CA GLY A 639 -14.25 -9.65 19.16
C GLY A 639 -14.92 -9.95 17.82
N LEU A 640 -14.31 -9.45 16.77
CA LEU A 640 -14.65 -9.73 15.37
C LEU A 640 -13.43 -10.28 14.64
N MET A 641 -13.68 -11.04 13.59
CA MET A 641 -12.66 -11.58 12.71
C MET A 641 -13.14 -11.61 11.26
N TRP A 642 -12.22 -11.56 10.31
CA TRP A 642 -12.52 -11.70 8.88
C TRP A 642 -11.33 -12.25 8.10
N ALA A 643 -11.57 -12.89 6.95
CA ALA A 643 -10.51 -13.35 6.07
C ALA A 643 -9.72 -12.17 5.50
N ALA A 644 -8.41 -12.18 5.70
CA ALA A 644 -7.51 -11.25 5.02
C ALA A 644 -7.41 -11.63 3.53
N HIS A 645 -7.47 -10.65 2.63
CA HIS A 645 -7.28 -10.80 1.16
C HIS A 645 -7.85 -12.10 0.54
N PRO A 646 -9.12 -12.51 0.84
CA PRO A 646 -9.72 -13.74 0.33
C PRO A 646 -9.86 -13.71 -1.18
N ARG A 647 -9.72 -14.87 -1.84
CA ARG A 647 -9.76 -15.00 -3.32
C ARG A 647 -8.70 -14.17 -4.06
N ILE A 648 -7.78 -13.54 -3.34
CA ILE A 648 -6.69 -12.73 -3.88
C ILE A 648 -5.35 -13.45 -3.70
N LYS A 649 -5.04 -13.88 -2.47
CA LYS A 649 -3.81 -14.60 -2.14
C LYS A 649 -4.09 -16.06 -1.79
N SER A 650 -3.22 -16.97 -2.24
CA SER A 650 -3.30 -18.38 -1.88
C SER A 650 -3.09 -18.66 -0.38
N SER A 651 -2.49 -17.73 0.36
CA SER A 651 -2.33 -17.83 1.81
C SER A 651 -3.64 -17.83 2.59
N THR A 652 -4.71 -17.29 2.01
CA THR A 652 -6.05 -17.33 2.61
C THR A 652 -6.97 -18.31 1.89
N GLY A 653 -6.74 -18.55 0.61
CA GLY A 653 -7.53 -19.44 -0.21
C GLY A 653 -8.94 -18.91 -0.47
N PHE A 654 -9.89 -19.83 -0.54
CA PHE A 654 -11.29 -19.53 -0.81
C PHE A 654 -12.12 -19.80 0.43
N PRO A 655 -12.71 -18.78 1.07
CA PRO A 655 -13.62 -18.97 2.21
C PRO A 655 -14.80 -19.90 1.93
N ASP A 656 -15.13 -20.08 0.67
CA ASP A 656 -16.13 -21.06 0.19
C ASP A 656 -15.93 -22.46 0.79
N LEU A 657 -14.66 -22.87 1.00
CA LEU A 657 -14.33 -24.18 1.57
C LEU A 657 -14.69 -24.30 3.05
N TYR A 658 -14.90 -23.18 3.72
CA TYR A 658 -15.15 -23.11 5.17
C TYR A 658 -16.57 -22.68 5.52
N ARG A 659 -17.45 -22.52 4.54
CA ARG A 659 -18.83 -22.03 4.76
C ARG A 659 -19.65 -22.85 5.75
N GLU A 660 -19.32 -24.14 5.91
CA GLU A 660 -19.97 -25.05 6.85
C GLU A 660 -19.36 -25.04 8.25
N GLU A 661 -18.17 -24.44 8.42
CA GLU A 661 -17.46 -24.39 9.69
C GLU A 661 -18.20 -23.48 10.70
N PRO A 662 -18.18 -23.85 12.01
CA PRO A 662 -18.85 -23.06 13.06
C PRO A 662 -18.38 -21.60 13.12
N PHE A 663 -17.07 -21.35 12.92
CA PHE A 663 -16.54 -19.98 12.93
C PHE A 663 -17.09 -19.15 11.77
N PHE A 664 -17.26 -19.72 10.58
CA PHE A 664 -17.81 -19.00 9.43
C PHE A 664 -19.30 -18.65 9.64
N LYS A 665 -20.06 -19.57 10.24
CA LYS A 665 -21.49 -19.36 10.54
C LYS A 665 -21.73 -18.32 11.64
N SER A 666 -20.74 -18.11 12.52
CA SER A 666 -20.84 -17.14 13.62
C SER A 666 -20.95 -15.70 13.12
N ASP A 667 -21.70 -14.87 13.85
CA ASP A 667 -21.75 -13.41 13.64
C ASP A 667 -20.44 -12.69 14.01
N ARG A 668 -19.52 -13.41 14.67
CA ARG A 668 -18.16 -12.91 14.95
C ARG A 668 -17.26 -12.94 13.73
N TYR A 669 -17.57 -13.71 12.71
CA TYR A 669 -16.86 -13.76 11.44
C TYR A 669 -17.55 -12.88 10.40
N LEU A 670 -17.01 -11.71 10.13
CA LEU A 670 -17.64 -10.71 9.24
C LEU A 670 -17.73 -11.16 7.77
N GLY A 671 -16.75 -11.89 7.27
CA GLY A 671 -16.62 -12.28 5.87
C GLY A 671 -15.20 -12.10 5.38
N GLY A 672 -14.91 -11.08 4.60
CA GLY A 672 -13.57 -10.88 4.03
C GLY A 672 -13.17 -9.44 3.82
N ALA A 673 -11.93 -9.28 3.43
CA ALA A 673 -11.31 -7.99 3.17
C ALA A 673 -11.29 -7.66 1.68
N TRP A 674 -11.71 -6.45 1.33
CA TRP A 674 -11.65 -5.90 -0.02
C TRP A 674 -10.41 -5.02 -0.21
N LYS A 675 -9.68 -5.27 -1.29
CA LYS A 675 -8.59 -4.42 -1.78
C LYS A 675 -8.99 -3.81 -3.12
N ALA A 676 -8.72 -2.53 -3.30
CA ALA A 676 -8.95 -1.81 -4.54
C ALA A 676 -7.95 -2.23 -5.63
N MET A 677 -8.08 -3.46 -6.13
CA MET A 677 -7.15 -4.05 -7.08
C MET A 677 -7.84 -4.39 -8.40
N PRO A 678 -7.23 -4.07 -9.55
CA PRO A 678 -7.76 -4.51 -10.83
C PRO A 678 -7.59 -6.04 -10.99
N ALA A 679 -8.63 -6.72 -11.49
CA ALA A 679 -8.50 -8.12 -11.94
C ALA A 679 -7.66 -8.18 -13.23
N ASP A 680 -7.93 -7.28 -14.14
CA ASP A 680 -7.15 -6.87 -15.30
C ASP A 680 -7.57 -5.44 -15.69
N LEU A 681 -6.90 -4.82 -16.66
CA LEU A 681 -7.18 -3.44 -17.03
C LEU A 681 -8.35 -3.28 -18.04
N SER A 682 -9.08 -4.34 -18.32
CA SER A 682 -10.34 -4.28 -19.10
C SER A 682 -11.57 -4.02 -18.21
N LYS A 683 -11.43 -4.15 -16.90
CA LYS A 683 -12.55 -4.08 -15.95
C LYS A 683 -12.73 -2.66 -15.40
N PRO A 684 -13.96 -2.15 -15.37
CA PRO A 684 -14.24 -0.83 -14.82
C PRO A 684 -14.39 -0.81 -13.29
N ARG A 685 -14.29 -1.97 -12.62
CA ARG A 685 -14.46 -2.16 -11.18
C ARG A 685 -13.16 -2.70 -10.57
N LEU A 686 -12.83 -2.26 -9.37
CA LEU A 686 -11.70 -2.79 -8.62
C LEU A 686 -12.14 -3.86 -7.61
N GLY A 687 -11.27 -4.81 -7.29
CA GLY A 687 -11.50 -5.83 -6.29
C GLY A 687 -12.66 -6.79 -6.61
N GLU A 688 -12.94 -7.04 -7.88
CA GLU A 688 -14.10 -7.80 -8.38
C GLU A 688 -14.23 -9.17 -7.71
N ARG A 689 -13.13 -9.91 -7.51
CA ARG A 689 -13.15 -11.25 -6.88
C ARG A 689 -13.72 -11.25 -5.45
N VAL A 690 -13.46 -10.20 -4.69
CA VAL A 690 -13.99 -10.06 -3.32
C VAL A 690 -15.42 -9.53 -3.33
N LEU A 691 -15.76 -8.68 -4.31
CA LEU A 691 -17.16 -8.26 -4.53
C LEU A 691 -18.04 -9.47 -4.87
N ASP A 692 -17.52 -10.39 -5.70
CA ASP A 692 -18.20 -11.66 -5.99
C ASP A 692 -18.34 -12.54 -4.73
N LEU A 693 -17.33 -12.55 -3.83
CA LEU A 693 -17.46 -13.25 -2.54
C LEU A 693 -18.59 -12.65 -1.67
N LEU A 694 -18.74 -11.33 -1.64
CA LEU A 694 -19.85 -10.67 -0.93
C LEU A 694 -21.20 -11.13 -1.48
N ASP A 695 -21.33 -11.14 -2.81
CA ASP A 695 -22.55 -11.57 -3.50
C ASP A 695 -22.86 -13.06 -3.24
N ASP A 696 -21.84 -13.93 -3.30
CA ASP A 696 -21.97 -15.35 -3.03
C ASP A 696 -22.38 -15.62 -1.57
N THR A 697 -21.74 -14.98 -0.60
CA THR A 697 -22.08 -15.17 0.82
C THR A 697 -23.50 -14.71 1.12
N ALA A 698 -23.94 -13.62 0.48
CA ALA A 698 -25.31 -13.14 0.62
C ALA A 698 -26.34 -14.13 0.00
N ASN A 699 -26.00 -14.75 -1.14
CA ASN A 699 -26.82 -15.79 -1.76
C ASN A 699 -26.85 -17.10 -0.93
N TRP A 700 -25.79 -17.42 -0.18
CA TRP A 700 -25.82 -18.55 0.77
C TRP A 700 -26.69 -18.28 2.00
N GLY A 701 -27.27 -17.09 2.11
CA GLY A 701 -28.09 -16.67 3.26
C GLY A 701 -27.23 -16.26 4.48
N ALA A 702 -25.93 -16.08 4.31
CA ALA A 702 -25.04 -15.63 5.36
C ALA A 702 -24.96 -14.11 5.38
N LYS A 703 -25.36 -13.50 6.51
CA LYS A 703 -25.21 -12.04 6.72
C LYS A 703 -23.74 -11.70 6.97
N LYS A 704 -22.97 -11.64 5.88
CA LYS A 704 -21.54 -11.32 5.87
C LYS A 704 -21.31 -9.99 5.17
N TYR A 705 -20.21 -9.34 5.53
CA TYR A 705 -19.80 -8.04 5.02
C TYR A 705 -18.35 -8.10 4.54
N ILE A 706 -17.96 -7.17 3.69
CA ILE A 706 -16.56 -6.97 3.33
C ILE A 706 -16.05 -5.68 3.98
N VAL A 707 -14.81 -5.73 4.45
CA VAL A 707 -14.10 -4.60 5.06
C VAL A 707 -13.04 -4.11 4.09
N GLY A 708 -13.00 -2.81 3.81
CA GLY A 708 -11.90 -2.22 3.04
C GLY A 708 -10.61 -2.29 3.84
N GLU A 709 -9.58 -2.92 3.28
CA GLU A 709 -8.26 -3.03 3.92
C GLU A 709 -7.13 -2.87 2.91
N VAL A 710 -5.89 -2.75 3.38
CA VAL A 710 -4.74 -2.43 2.52
C VAL A 710 -3.70 -3.55 2.49
N ASP A 711 -3.27 -4.10 3.64
CA ASP A 711 -2.21 -5.10 3.76
C ASP A 711 -0.86 -4.58 3.23
N ILE A 712 -0.34 -3.53 3.85
CA ILE A 712 0.96 -2.95 3.53
C ILE A 712 1.88 -2.88 4.74
N PHE A 713 3.21 -2.92 4.48
CA PHE A 713 4.25 -3.05 5.50
C PHE A 713 4.96 -1.74 5.84
N GLN A 714 4.70 -0.68 5.08
CA GLN A 714 5.38 0.59 5.27
C GLN A 714 4.43 1.77 5.04
N VAL A 715 4.37 2.69 6.02
CA VAL A 715 3.62 3.94 5.94
C VAL A 715 4.52 5.06 6.44
N ASP A 716 5.12 5.79 5.51
CA ASP A 716 5.98 6.95 5.76
C ASP A 716 6.03 7.86 4.52
N ARG A 717 6.92 8.85 4.51
CA ARG A 717 7.08 9.75 3.35
C ARG A 717 7.59 9.07 2.08
N THR A 718 8.09 7.82 2.18
CA THR A 718 8.58 7.06 1.03
C THR A 718 7.49 6.25 0.34
N THR A 719 6.26 6.32 0.81
CA THR A 719 5.09 5.65 0.23
C THR A 719 4.01 6.66 -0.10
N GLU A 720 3.34 6.48 -1.23
CA GLU A 720 2.15 7.27 -1.59
C GLU A 720 0.92 6.62 -0.97
N PHE A 721 0.61 6.99 0.27
CA PHE A 721 -0.43 6.35 1.07
C PHE A 721 -1.81 6.39 0.40
N TYR A 722 -2.24 7.57 -0.10
CA TYR A 722 -3.59 7.75 -0.64
C TYR A 722 -3.92 6.79 -1.78
N ALA A 723 -3.02 6.66 -2.76
CA ALA A 723 -3.24 5.80 -3.93
C ALA A 723 -3.28 4.29 -3.60
N HIS A 724 -2.74 3.89 -2.44
CA HIS A 724 -2.77 2.51 -1.94
C HIS A 724 -3.90 2.23 -0.95
N ALA A 725 -4.55 3.26 -0.42
CA ALA A 725 -5.57 3.10 0.62
C ALA A 725 -6.98 3.00 0.03
N ASN A 726 -7.83 2.33 0.77
CA ASN A 726 -9.28 2.39 0.64
C ASN A 726 -9.89 2.49 2.04
N ILE A 727 -11.01 3.17 2.15
CA ILE A 727 -11.56 3.61 3.44
C ILE A 727 -12.95 3.06 3.65
N ASN A 728 -13.22 2.60 4.87
CA ASN A 728 -14.56 2.35 5.37
C ASN A 728 -15.08 3.62 6.05
N TYR A 729 -16.21 4.11 5.61
CA TYR A 729 -16.96 5.17 6.26
C TYR A 729 -17.97 4.53 7.22
N LEU A 730 -17.58 4.41 8.49
CA LEU A 730 -18.41 3.84 9.54
C LEU A 730 -19.44 4.85 10.00
N ARG A 731 -20.69 4.45 10.18
CA ARG A 731 -21.74 5.30 10.73
C ARG A 731 -21.53 5.46 12.25
N LEU A 732 -20.81 6.53 12.58
CA LEU A 732 -20.40 6.92 13.92
C LEU A 732 -20.43 8.44 14.04
N ASP A 733 -21.03 8.94 15.10
CA ASP A 733 -21.11 10.38 15.35
C ASP A 733 -19.79 10.97 15.88
N HIS A 734 -19.01 10.17 16.59
CA HIS A 734 -17.72 10.57 17.17
C HIS A 734 -16.73 9.41 17.23
N ILE A 735 -15.44 9.75 17.35
CA ILE A 735 -14.36 8.78 17.58
C ILE A 735 -14.39 8.38 19.06
N PRO A 736 -14.48 7.07 19.42
CA PRO A 736 -14.38 6.64 20.81
C PRO A 736 -13.02 6.99 21.42
N ARG A 737 -12.97 7.25 22.71
CA ARG A 737 -11.69 7.36 23.42
C ARG A 737 -11.12 5.99 23.68
N PHE A 738 -9.79 5.87 23.62
CA PHE A 738 -9.13 4.60 23.83
C PHE A 738 -9.46 3.98 25.21
N GLU A 739 -9.52 4.82 26.25
CA GLU A 739 -9.76 4.41 27.64
C GLU A 739 -11.17 3.85 27.86
N ASP A 740 -12.15 4.31 27.11
CA ASP A 740 -13.55 3.88 27.19
C ASP A 740 -13.80 2.60 26.38
N GLY A 741 -12.81 2.14 25.60
CA GLY A 741 -12.94 1.09 24.63
C GLY A 741 -13.64 1.55 23.34
N TRP A 742 -13.55 0.75 22.32
CA TRP A 742 -14.03 1.08 20.97
C TRP A 742 -15.09 0.10 20.45
N ALA A 743 -15.89 -0.46 21.32
CA ALA A 743 -17.03 -1.31 20.97
C ALA A 743 -17.96 -0.70 19.91
N PRO A 744 -18.23 0.63 19.86
CA PRO A 744 -19.03 1.23 18.79
C PRO A 744 -18.45 1.01 17.39
N VAL A 745 -17.12 0.95 17.24
CA VAL A 745 -16.45 0.68 15.95
C VAL A 745 -16.74 -0.75 15.50
N LEU A 746 -16.59 -1.74 16.41
CA LEU A 746 -16.91 -3.13 16.12
C LEU A 746 -18.39 -3.31 15.79
N LYS A 747 -19.26 -2.62 16.54
CA LYS A 747 -20.71 -2.68 16.30
C LYS A 747 -21.09 -2.16 14.91
N ALA A 748 -20.51 -1.05 14.47
CA ALA A 748 -20.76 -0.52 13.13
C ALA A 748 -20.34 -1.52 12.04
N LEU A 749 -19.20 -2.21 12.21
CA LEU A 749 -18.75 -3.26 11.31
C LEU A 749 -19.66 -4.49 11.34
N GLN A 750 -20.02 -4.98 12.53
CA GLN A 750 -20.88 -6.15 12.74
C GLN A 750 -22.28 -5.93 12.18
N ASP A 751 -22.80 -4.73 12.28
CA ASP A 751 -24.12 -4.36 11.76
C ASP A 751 -24.12 -4.06 10.26
N GLY A 752 -22.95 -4.05 9.59
CA GLY A 752 -22.83 -3.60 8.19
C GLY A 752 -23.17 -2.11 8.02
N ALA A 753 -23.06 -1.32 9.08
CA ALA A 753 -23.42 0.09 9.12
C ALA A 753 -22.29 0.96 8.56
N PHE A 754 -21.85 0.68 7.34
CA PHE A 754 -20.76 1.38 6.67
C PHE A 754 -20.83 1.21 5.16
N PHE A 755 -20.06 2.02 4.46
CA PHE A 755 -19.73 1.84 3.05
C PHE A 755 -18.22 1.95 2.84
N ILE A 756 -17.74 1.37 1.75
CA ILE A 756 -16.31 1.46 1.37
C ILE A 756 -16.18 2.48 0.24
N SER A 757 -15.10 3.25 0.25
CA SER A 757 -14.75 4.19 -0.81
C SER A 757 -13.25 4.16 -1.11
N THR A 758 -12.89 4.48 -2.36
CA THR A 758 -11.52 4.83 -2.74
C THR A 758 -11.16 6.29 -2.37
N GLY A 759 -12.16 7.11 -2.03
CA GLY A 759 -11.99 8.51 -1.61
C GLY A 759 -12.64 9.53 -2.55
N GLU A 760 -12.63 9.31 -3.85
CA GLU A 760 -13.12 10.23 -4.87
C GLU A 760 -14.64 10.19 -5.06
N VAL A 761 -15.24 9.03 -4.82
CA VAL A 761 -16.70 8.84 -4.85
C VAL A 761 -17.20 8.63 -3.43
N LEU A 762 -18.19 9.40 -3.01
CA LEU A 762 -18.75 9.36 -1.66
C LEU A 762 -20.26 9.12 -1.71
N MET A 763 -20.78 8.49 -0.64
CA MET A 763 -22.19 8.14 -0.51
C MET A 763 -22.75 8.61 0.84
N PRO A 764 -22.98 9.92 1.03
CA PRO A 764 -23.47 10.46 2.30
C PRO A 764 -24.80 9.87 2.76
N ARG A 765 -25.65 9.44 1.81
CA ARG A 765 -26.94 8.82 2.10
C ARG A 765 -27.20 7.66 1.14
N PHE A 766 -27.65 6.56 1.72
CA PHE A 766 -28.11 5.38 0.98
C PHE A 766 -29.26 4.72 1.74
N THR A 767 -30.38 4.55 1.06
CA THR A 767 -31.52 3.80 1.62
C THR A 767 -32.27 3.01 0.54
N ILE A 768 -32.83 1.89 0.94
CA ILE A 768 -33.75 1.07 0.15
C ILE A 768 -35.01 0.83 0.99
N GLY A 769 -36.13 1.42 0.58
CA GLY A 769 -37.36 1.42 1.38
C GLY A 769 -37.16 2.02 2.77
N GLY A 770 -36.29 3.05 2.88
CA GLY A 770 -35.93 3.69 4.14
C GLY A 770 -34.91 2.92 5.00
N LYS A 771 -34.47 1.72 4.59
CA LYS A 771 -33.45 0.93 5.28
C LYS A 771 -32.06 1.19 4.72
N GLN A 772 -31.07 1.26 5.59
CA GLN A 772 -29.65 1.50 5.29
C GLN A 772 -28.87 0.19 5.18
N SER A 773 -27.61 0.26 4.75
CA SER A 773 -26.66 -0.87 4.74
C SER A 773 -26.71 -1.67 6.04
N GLY A 774 -26.72 -3.00 5.95
CA GLY A 774 -26.78 -3.94 7.05
C GLY A 774 -28.19 -4.20 7.62
N GLN A 775 -29.15 -3.31 7.38
CA GLN A 775 -30.52 -3.43 7.92
C GLN A 775 -31.39 -4.38 7.09
N THR A 776 -32.48 -4.87 7.70
CA THR A 776 -33.47 -5.72 7.06
C THR A 776 -34.70 -4.90 6.70
N LEU A 777 -35.14 -5.01 5.43
CA LEU A 777 -36.37 -4.45 4.90
C LEU A 777 -37.46 -5.53 4.81
N LYS A 778 -38.55 -5.36 5.52
CA LYS A 778 -39.74 -6.15 5.32
C LYS A 778 -40.50 -5.63 4.09
N LEU A 779 -40.61 -6.46 3.06
CA LEU A 779 -41.23 -6.07 1.83
C LEU A 779 -42.78 -6.06 1.97
N VAL A 780 -43.40 -4.98 1.47
CA VAL A 780 -44.85 -4.89 1.35
C VAL A 780 -45.39 -5.77 0.21
N ALA A 781 -46.71 -5.95 0.10
CA ALA A 781 -47.34 -6.82 -0.90
C ALA A 781 -46.89 -6.54 -2.35
N SER A 782 -46.60 -5.28 -2.71
CA SER A 782 -46.14 -4.91 -4.06
C SER A 782 -44.72 -5.40 -4.37
N ARG A 783 -43.95 -5.84 -3.34
CA ARG A 783 -42.55 -6.22 -3.48
C ARG A 783 -41.68 -5.16 -4.18
N GLN A 784 -42.04 -3.89 -4.07
CA GLN A 784 -41.30 -2.75 -4.59
C GLN A 784 -40.75 -1.92 -3.44
N ALA A 785 -39.57 -1.32 -3.66
CA ALA A 785 -38.95 -0.38 -2.71
C ALA A 785 -38.27 0.78 -3.44
N GLN A 786 -38.26 1.94 -2.80
CA GLN A 786 -37.55 3.10 -3.31
C GLN A 786 -36.06 2.99 -2.95
N LEU A 787 -35.21 3.02 -3.95
CA LEU A 787 -33.81 3.36 -3.79
C LEU A 787 -33.68 4.89 -3.73
N GLU A 788 -33.01 5.39 -2.70
CA GLU A 788 -32.58 6.78 -2.62
C GLU A 788 -31.11 6.79 -2.23
N VAL A 789 -30.25 7.34 -3.10
CA VAL A 789 -28.82 7.47 -2.85
C VAL A 789 -28.33 8.85 -3.23
N GLU A 790 -27.57 9.46 -2.35
CA GLU A 790 -26.86 10.69 -2.60
C GLU A 790 -25.40 10.35 -2.88
N LEU A 791 -24.90 10.77 -4.03
CA LEU A 791 -23.51 10.59 -4.48
C LEU A 791 -22.86 11.94 -4.67
N SER A 792 -21.61 12.05 -4.29
CA SER A 792 -20.71 13.13 -4.73
C SER A 792 -19.41 12.53 -5.26
N TRP A 793 -18.78 13.23 -6.21
CA TRP A 793 -17.62 12.71 -6.91
C TRP A 793 -16.73 13.84 -7.45
N THR A 794 -15.48 13.50 -7.74
CA THR A 794 -14.50 14.42 -8.34
C THR A 794 -14.26 14.14 -9.82
N PHE A 795 -14.03 12.89 -10.21
CA PHE A 795 -13.98 12.51 -11.63
C PHE A 795 -15.38 12.26 -12.20
N PRO A 796 -15.62 12.47 -13.50
CA PRO A 796 -16.91 12.14 -14.11
C PRO A 796 -17.33 10.70 -13.84
N MET A 797 -18.58 10.47 -13.44
CA MET A 797 -19.09 9.14 -13.13
C MET A 797 -19.28 8.29 -14.38
N SER A 798 -19.02 7.01 -14.31
CA SER A 798 -19.29 6.03 -15.37
C SER A 798 -20.68 5.43 -15.21
N PHE A 799 -20.94 4.81 -14.07
CA PHE A 799 -22.21 4.15 -13.78
C PHE A 799 -22.41 3.93 -12.28
N ALA A 800 -23.65 3.75 -11.89
CA ALA A 800 -23.99 3.05 -10.66
C ALA A 800 -24.62 1.70 -11.01
N GLU A 801 -24.53 0.73 -10.12
CA GLU A 801 -25.07 -0.61 -10.34
C GLU A 801 -25.85 -1.08 -9.11
N VAL A 802 -27.13 -1.37 -9.30
CA VAL A 802 -27.95 -2.04 -8.30
C VAL A 802 -27.77 -3.53 -8.46
N ILE A 803 -27.33 -4.19 -7.40
CA ILE A 803 -27.01 -5.61 -7.37
C ILE A 803 -27.97 -6.29 -6.42
N THR A 804 -28.61 -7.37 -6.86
CA THR A 804 -29.59 -8.13 -6.08
C THR A 804 -29.33 -9.62 -6.21
N GLY A 805 -29.71 -10.40 -5.22
CA GLY A 805 -29.66 -11.85 -5.29
C GLY A 805 -30.97 -12.48 -4.85
N ASP A 806 -31.20 -13.72 -5.27
CA ASP A 806 -32.41 -14.51 -4.96
C ASP A 806 -32.11 -15.79 -4.15
N GLY A 807 -30.85 -15.88 -3.66
CA GLY A 807 -30.33 -17.06 -2.98
C GLY A 807 -29.67 -18.09 -3.91
N LYS A 808 -29.68 -17.83 -5.23
CA LYS A 808 -29.05 -18.69 -6.26
C LYS A 808 -28.23 -17.86 -7.23
N GLU A 809 -28.84 -16.85 -7.84
CA GLU A 809 -28.30 -16.02 -8.89
C GLU A 809 -28.11 -14.58 -8.43
N VAL A 810 -27.13 -13.90 -9.03
CA VAL A 810 -26.83 -12.47 -8.82
C VAL A 810 -27.28 -11.69 -10.06
N TYR A 811 -28.06 -10.65 -9.84
CA TYR A 811 -28.58 -9.78 -10.89
C TYR A 811 -28.01 -8.39 -10.76
N ARG A 812 -27.55 -7.84 -11.88
CA ARG A 812 -26.91 -6.52 -11.93
C ARG A 812 -27.71 -5.60 -12.85
N LYS A 813 -28.14 -4.46 -12.33
CA LYS A 813 -28.86 -3.44 -13.10
C LYS A 813 -28.09 -2.14 -13.09
N ARG A 814 -27.48 -1.83 -14.23
CA ARG A 814 -26.69 -0.62 -14.41
C ARG A 814 -27.59 0.61 -14.54
N ILE A 815 -27.16 1.70 -13.93
CA ILE A 815 -27.68 3.06 -14.08
C ILE A 815 -26.56 3.83 -14.76
N ASP A 816 -26.84 4.33 -15.96
CA ASP A 816 -25.91 5.13 -16.72
C ASP A 816 -25.72 6.51 -16.06
N LEU A 817 -24.46 6.90 -15.85
CA LEU A 817 -24.06 8.20 -15.30
C LEU A 817 -23.15 8.97 -16.26
N THR A 818 -23.15 8.63 -17.55
CA THR A 818 -22.29 9.25 -18.57
C THR A 818 -22.65 10.72 -18.87
N GLU A 819 -23.78 11.20 -18.37
CA GLU A 819 -24.19 12.63 -18.43
C GLU A 819 -23.55 13.51 -17.36
N THR A 820 -22.72 12.95 -16.47
CA THR A 820 -22.08 13.69 -15.39
C THR A 820 -20.78 14.37 -15.83
N GLY A 821 -20.53 15.58 -15.32
CA GLY A 821 -19.24 16.25 -15.36
C GLY A 821 -18.39 15.91 -14.12
N ALA A 822 -17.22 16.55 -14.00
CA ALA A 822 -16.38 16.48 -12.81
C ALA A 822 -16.97 17.29 -11.63
N PHE A 823 -16.54 16.98 -10.40
CA PHE A 823 -16.92 17.67 -9.16
C PHE A 823 -18.43 17.81 -8.97
N GLY A 824 -19.14 16.71 -9.17
CA GLY A 824 -20.58 16.66 -9.15
C GLY A 824 -21.18 16.10 -7.86
N LYS A 825 -22.48 16.37 -7.70
CA LYS A 825 -23.32 15.80 -6.65
C LYS A 825 -24.70 15.51 -7.23
N GLN A 826 -25.26 14.35 -6.92
CA GLN A 826 -26.58 13.96 -7.41
C GLN A 826 -27.29 13.05 -6.43
N THR A 827 -28.62 13.22 -6.33
CA THR A 827 -29.49 12.25 -5.67
C THR A 827 -30.19 11.38 -6.72
N LEU A 828 -29.93 10.08 -6.69
CA LEU A 828 -30.60 9.11 -7.53
C LEU A 828 -31.81 8.54 -6.76
N LYS A 829 -32.97 8.57 -7.40
CA LYS A 829 -34.22 7.95 -6.88
C LYS A 829 -34.73 6.96 -7.91
N LYS A 830 -34.97 5.72 -7.49
CA LYS A 830 -35.46 4.67 -8.41
C LYS A 830 -36.32 3.65 -7.68
N THR A 831 -37.44 3.33 -8.26
CA THR A 831 -38.25 2.21 -7.80
C THR A 831 -37.62 0.90 -8.24
N LEU A 832 -37.36 0.01 -7.31
CA LEU A 832 -36.80 -1.32 -7.52
C LEU A 832 -37.90 -2.37 -7.41
N ASP A 833 -37.93 -3.29 -8.36
CA ASP A 833 -38.71 -4.52 -8.25
C ASP A 833 -37.85 -5.57 -7.53
N LEU A 834 -38.26 -5.97 -6.35
CA LEU A 834 -37.53 -6.89 -5.47
C LEU A 834 -38.25 -8.24 -5.30
N ARG A 835 -39.16 -8.61 -6.24
CA ARG A 835 -39.84 -9.90 -6.23
C ARG A 835 -38.84 -11.05 -6.29
N GLY A 836 -38.92 -11.98 -5.34
CA GLY A 836 -38.04 -13.14 -5.24
C GLY A 836 -36.59 -12.80 -4.86
N LYS A 837 -36.30 -11.56 -4.47
CA LYS A 837 -34.95 -11.16 -4.02
C LYS A 837 -34.84 -11.30 -2.50
N THR A 838 -33.63 -11.65 -2.03
CA THR A 838 -33.29 -11.87 -0.62
C THR A 838 -32.35 -10.78 -0.08
N TRP A 839 -31.67 -10.07 -0.97
CA TRP A 839 -30.81 -8.95 -0.62
C TRP A 839 -30.62 -7.97 -1.79
N VAL A 840 -30.17 -6.76 -1.48
CA VAL A 840 -29.86 -5.71 -2.46
C VAL A 840 -28.75 -4.81 -1.95
N ARG A 841 -27.83 -4.41 -2.85
CA ARG A 841 -26.73 -3.47 -2.57
C ARG A 841 -26.45 -2.57 -3.77
N LEU A 842 -25.59 -1.57 -3.59
CA LEU A 842 -25.20 -0.60 -4.62
C LEU A 842 -23.68 -0.52 -4.74
N GLU A 843 -23.21 -0.37 -5.98
CA GLU A 843 -21.88 0.11 -6.33
C GLU A 843 -22.01 1.33 -7.22
N ALA A 844 -21.03 2.26 -7.20
CA ALA A 844 -20.93 3.33 -8.18
C ALA A 844 -19.46 3.58 -8.50
N TRP A 845 -19.15 3.81 -9.78
CA TRP A 845 -17.80 3.86 -10.32
C TRP A 845 -17.63 5.05 -11.27
N ASP A 846 -16.50 5.74 -11.19
CA ASP A 846 -16.13 6.83 -12.08
C ASP A 846 -15.25 6.36 -13.27
N VAL A 847 -14.76 7.32 -14.05
CA VAL A 847 -13.93 7.05 -15.25
C VAL A 847 -12.50 6.63 -14.91
N ALA A 848 -12.04 6.87 -13.70
CA ALA A 848 -10.72 6.45 -13.20
C ALA A 848 -10.78 5.10 -12.44
N ALA A 849 -11.94 4.43 -12.45
CA ALA A 849 -12.25 3.23 -11.68
C ALA A 849 -12.21 3.45 -10.15
N ASN A 850 -12.38 4.70 -9.70
CA ASN A 850 -12.64 4.95 -8.29
C ASN A 850 -14.11 4.67 -7.99
N GLY A 851 -14.42 4.21 -6.78
CA GLY A 851 -15.79 3.82 -6.51
C GLY A 851 -16.18 3.72 -5.05
N ILE A 852 -17.48 3.46 -4.88
CA ILE A 852 -18.10 3.13 -3.59
C ILE A 852 -18.79 1.78 -3.65
N ILE A 853 -18.87 1.15 -2.49
CA ILE A 853 -19.53 -0.14 -2.29
C ILE A 853 -20.38 -0.04 -1.02
N SER A 854 -21.69 -0.23 -1.13
CA SER A 854 -22.56 -0.38 0.04
C SER A 854 -22.52 -1.82 0.54
N GLN A 855 -22.77 -2.02 1.85
CA GLN A 855 -23.10 -3.34 2.37
C GLN A 855 -24.55 -3.71 1.99
N PRO A 856 -24.93 -5.01 1.97
CA PRO A 856 -26.28 -5.42 1.63
C PRO A 856 -27.36 -4.86 2.55
N VAL A 857 -28.53 -4.54 1.99
CA VAL A 857 -29.82 -4.46 2.68
C VAL A 857 -30.49 -5.80 2.50
N TRP A 858 -30.87 -6.45 3.60
CA TRP A 858 -31.49 -7.77 3.60
C TRP A 858 -32.99 -7.63 3.39
N LEU A 859 -33.61 -8.61 2.73
CA LEU A 859 -35.04 -8.58 2.35
C LEU A 859 -35.77 -9.74 3.00
N GLU A 860 -36.93 -9.44 3.63
CA GLU A 860 -37.85 -10.41 4.28
C GLU A 860 -39.30 -10.25 3.79
#